data_401d4b775bb7108d1e24bd0872670de3
#
_entry.id   401d4b775bb7108d1e24bd0872670de3
#
_cell.length_a   1.000
_cell.length_b   1.000
_cell.length_c   1.000
_cell.angle_alpha   90.00
_cell.angle_beta   90.00
_cell.angle_gamma   90.00
#
_symmetry.space_group_name_H-M   'P 1'
#
loop_
_entity.id
_entity.type
_entity.pdbx_description
1 polymer ?
#
loop_
_entity_poly.entity_id
_entity_poly.type
_entity_poly.pdbx_seq_one_letter_code
_entity_poly.pdbx_strand_id
1 'polypeptide(L)'
;MKRLLTMMMAVTVTMTASAAKKQTSVHGYPIDPVPFTNVYVTPGTFWGQRLEASRKVTIPLAFSKCEETGRYTNFSNAAQHLKDPSKVFKVGGLAFDDTDPYKTIEGASYILQTYPDKKLVAYIDSVLDVIASAQEPDGYLYTSRTQNPKEPHEWAGDKRWSKEEDLSHELYNLGHMVEGAIAHYQATGSRKFLDIAIRYADCVCREVGPNPGQACVVPGHQIAEMALAKLYLMTGDKKYLDEAKFFLDYRGKTTIVHEYSQAHKPVIEQDEAVGHAVRAAYMYAGMADVAALTGDKDYIKAIDAIWDNIVTKKLYITGGIGATSNGEAFGENYELPNMSAYCETCAAIGNVYVNYRLFLLHGESKYYDVLERTLYNGLISGVSLEGNGFFYPNPLESMGQHQRQAWFGCACCPSNICRFIPSLPGYIYAVKDRDVYVNLFLSNKSNLSVAGKKVALSQTTEYPWNGDIAINVDQNAAGMFAMKIRIPGWVRNQVVPSNLYQYSDNKRLGYSIKVNGQEVAASMTEDGYYTISRKWKKGDKVQIHFDMEARTVRANNKVTADRGMISIERGPLVYCAEHPDNDFDIMGALMNQNPQFRLGKGEIAGTPIQTLITDAQTLNFDKEGKLKASDQTLTLIPYYAWCHRGSGKMRVWLPQDLNATNPSQPATLASKSKVSSSTDNMPALSAINDRLIPKDENDRSVPYTHWWPKNGTTEWLGYEFPEVSTVQSATVYWYDDGPWGGCRVPMSWKILYKSEQGQWLPVSGANGYPVEKGVACTVNFDPVRTKALRLEIVLPDDNSAGLFEWIVK
;
A
#
# COMPACT_ATOMS: atom_id res chain seq x y z
N MET A 1 33.06 -1.06 65.10
CA MET A 1 31.91 -1.72 65.77
C MET A 1 30.64 -1.25 65.14
N LYS A 2 29.78 -2.16 64.89
CA LYS A 2 28.42 -2.15 64.27
C LYS A 2 28.41 -2.38 62.75
N ARG A 3 28.17 -3.65 62.45
CA ARG A 3 27.75 -4.19 61.14
C ARG A 3 26.29 -3.74 60.86
N LEU A 4 26.01 -3.22 59.68
CA LEU A 4 24.69 -3.11 59.14
C LEU A 4 24.51 -4.21 58.08
N LEU A 5 23.65 -5.17 58.38
CA LEU A 5 23.12 -6.17 57.42
C LEU A 5 22.13 -5.48 56.48
N THR A 6 22.41 -5.55 55.21
CA THR A 6 21.42 -5.18 54.16
C THR A 6 20.66 -6.44 53.76
N MET A 7 19.39 -6.48 54.11
CA MET A 7 18.46 -7.55 53.77
C MET A 7 17.95 -7.32 52.34
N MET A 8 18.37 -8.16 51.40
CA MET A 8 17.79 -8.26 50.04
C MET A 8 16.44 -8.98 50.18
N MET A 9 15.34 -8.26 50.00
CA MET A 9 13.99 -8.83 49.79
C MET A 9 13.91 -9.28 48.33
N ALA A 10 13.93 -10.58 48.10
CA ALA A 10 13.54 -11.18 46.81
C ALA A 10 12.02 -11.14 46.73
N VAL A 11 11.50 -10.28 45.84
CA VAL A 11 10.06 -10.29 45.48
C VAL A 11 9.86 -11.37 44.45
N THR A 12 9.35 -12.52 44.89
CA THR A 12 8.86 -13.58 44.03
C THR A 12 7.52 -13.17 43.46
N VAL A 13 7.49 -12.72 42.20
CA VAL A 13 6.26 -12.49 41.48
C VAL A 13 5.75 -13.85 41.02
N THR A 14 4.80 -14.41 41.75
CA THR A 14 4.00 -15.55 41.33
C THR A 14 3.05 -15.08 40.22
N MET A 15 3.43 -15.32 38.96
CA MET A 15 2.50 -15.26 37.84
C MET A 15 1.48 -16.39 38.04
N THR A 16 0.28 -16.05 38.44
CA THR A 16 -0.89 -16.93 38.31
C THR A 16 -1.14 -17.13 36.82
N ALA A 17 -0.73 -18.28 36.29
CA ALA A 17 -1.14 -18.75 34.98
C ALA A 17 -2.65 -18.89 34.98
N SER A 18 -3.36 -17.93 34.42
CA SER A 18 -4.75 -18.10 34.01
C SER A 18 -4.79 -19.27 33.05
N ALA A 19 -5.55 -20.31 33.42
CA ALA A 19 -5.76 -21.46 32.59
C ALA A 19 -6.45 -21.00 31.29
N ALA A 20 -5.66 -20.82 30.23
CA ALA A 20 -6.18 -20.69 28.89
C ALA A 20 -7.02 -21.92 28.60
N LYS A 21 -8.35 -21.75 28.48
CA LYS A 21 -9.24 -22.77 27.93
C LYS A 21 -8.57 -23.27 26.64
N LYS A 22 -8.42 -24.62 26.54
CA LYS A 22 -8.02 -25.25 25.29
C LYS A 22 -8.95 -24.75 24.19
N GLN A 23 -8.46 -23.83 23.44
CA GLN A 23 -9.07 -23.42 22.19
C GLN A 23 -8.81 -24.56 21.24
N THR A 24 -9.81 -25.37 20.98
CA THR A 24 -9.77 -26.31 19.84
C THR A 24 -9.66 -25.38 18.63
N SER A 25 -8.47 -25.37 18.01
CA SER A 25 -8.20 -24.57 16.81
C SER A 25 -9.05 -25.14 15.67
N VAL A 26 -10.20 -24.53 15.44
CA VAL A 26 -10.96 -24.74 14.21
C VAL A 26 -10.34 -23.81 13.17
N HIS A 27 -9.09 -24.08 12.79
CA HIS A 27 -8.51 -23.48 11.60
C HIS A 27 -8.90 -24.40 10.45
N GLY A 28 -9.75 -23.92 9.55
CA GLY A 28 -10.14 -24.70 8.36
C GLY A 28 -9.00 -24.86 7.34
N TYR A 29 -7.87 -24.18 7.54
CA TYR A 29 -6.70 -24.29 6.67
C TYR A 29 -5.94 -25.60 6.88
N PRO A 30 -5.41 -26.23 5.81
CA PRO A 30 -4.53 -27.39 5.91
C PRO A 30 -3.21 -27.13 6.62
N ILE A 31 -2.76 -25.86 6.66
CA ILE A 31 -1.54 -25.41 7.31
C ILE A 31 -1.90 -24.40 8.39
N ASP A 32 -1.41 -24.62 9.60
CA ASP A 32 -1.71 -23.77 10.75
C ASP A 32 -0.83 -22.51 10.73
N PRO A 33 -1.42 -21.31 10.82
CA PRO A 33 -0.67 -20.08 11.01
C PRO A 33 0.01 -20.06 12.37
N VAL A 34 1.23 -19.53 12.45
CA VAL A 34 1.88 -19.26 13.73
C VAL A 34 1.45 -17.88 14.21
N PRO A 35 0.85 -17.76 15.40
CA PRO A 35 0.49 -16.45 15.96
C PRO A 35 1.71 -15.52 16.03
N PHE A 36 1.55 -14.27 15.59
CA PHE A 36 2.66 -13.30 15.61
C PHE A 36 3.24 -13.08 17.01
N THR A 37 2.45 -13.26 18.07
CA THR A 37 2.88 -13.22 19.47
C THR A 37 3.87 -14.31 19.87
N ASN A 38 3.96 -15.36 19.06
CA ASN A 38 4.90 -16.46 19.26
C ASN A 38 6.27 -16.17 18.62
N VAL A 39 6.42 -15.05 17.93
CA VAL A 39 7.64 -14.67 17.20
C VAL A 39 8.06 -13.27 17.60
N TYR A 40 9.25 -13.15 18.17
CA TYR A 40 9.86 -11.88 18.59
C TYR A 40 10.97 -11.49 17.60
N VAL A 41 10.74 -10.46 16.81
CA VAL A 41 11.73 -9.91 15.86
C VAL A 41 12.81 -9.15 16.62
N THR A 42 14.07 -9.40 16.26
CA THR A 42 15.22 -8.78 16.92
C THR A 42 15.28 -7.28 16.63
N PRO A 43 15.30 -6.43 17.67
CA PRO A 43 15.46 -4.98 17.50
C PRO A 43 16.73 -4.60 16.72
N GLY A 44 16.73 -3.45 16.05
CA GLY A 44 17.90 -2.93 15.31
C GLY A 44 18.15 -3.61 13.95
N THR A 45 17.46 -4.72 13.65
CA THR A 45 17.52 -5.38 12.33
C THR A 45 16.60 -4.69 11.34
N PHE A 46 16.67 -5.05 10.06
CA PHE A 46 15.85 -4.46 8.99
C PHE A 46 14.37 -4.33 9.35
N TRP A 47 13.74 -5.39 9.83
CA TRP A 47 12.32 -5.37 10.25
C TRP A 47 12.14 -4.88 11.69
N GLY A 48 13.12 -5.10 12.56
CA GLY A 48 13.08 -4.60 13.94
C GLY A 48 12.98 -3.09 14.02
N GLN A 49 13.70 -2.36 13.15
CA GLN A 49 13.61 -0.89 13.04
C GLN A 49 12.22 -0.44 12.61
N ARG A 50 11.58 -1.12 11.64
CA ARG A 50 10.23 -0.78 11.15
C ARG A 50 9.15 -1.05 12.18
N LEU A 51 9.25 -2.16 12.91
CA LEU A 51 8.35 -2.45 14.04
C LEU A 51 8.48 -1.39 15.14
N GLU A 52 9.70 -0.93 15.40
CA GLU A 52 9.95 0.11 16.39
C GLU A 52 9.42 1.48 15.93
N ALA A 53 9.59 1.85 14.66
CA ALA A 53 9.02 3.05 14.06
C ALA A 53 7.48 3.00 14.11
N SER A 54 6.87 1.86 13.78
CA SER A 54 5.42 1.67 13.90
C SER A 54 4.93 1.89 15.33
N ARG A 55 5.62 1.28 16.32
CA ARG A 55 5.27 1.38 17.73
C ARG A 55 5.42 2.80 18.28
N LYS A 56 6.54 3.48 17.97
CA LYS A 56 6.89 4.77 18.59
C LYS A 56 6.38 5.98 17.85
N VAL A 57 6.12 5.86 16.54
CA VAL A 57 5.81 6.98 15.68
C VAL A 57 4.48 6.79 14.97
N THR A 58 4.32 5.73 14.15
CA THR A 58 3.15 5.59 13.26
C THR A 58 1.84 5.47 14.04
N ILE A 59 1.78 4.60 15.05
CA ILE A 59 0.55 4.38 15.84
C ILE A 59 0.19 5.62 16.69
N PRO A 60 1.12 6.24 17.44
CA PRO A 60 0.83 7.49 18.14
C PRO A 60 0.36 8.62 17.20
N LEU A 61 0.99 8.77 16.03
CA LEU A 61 0.58 9.73 15.02
C LEU A 61 -0.85 9.45 14.54
N ALA A 62 -1.19 8.20 14.26
CA ALA A 62 -2.54 7.83 13.81
C ALA A 62 -3.62 8.17 14.84
N PHE A 63 -3.39 7.93 16.12
CA PHE A 63 -4.31 8.36 17.18
C PHE A 63 -4.45 9.88 17.22
N SER A 64 -3.33 10.64 17.16
CA SER A 64 -3.37 12.10 17.11
C SER A 64 -4.19 12.60 15.91
N LYS A 65 -4.00 11.97 14.74
CA LYS A 65 -4.74 12.34 13.54
C LYS A 65 -6.23 12.00 13.61
N CYS A 66 -6.61 10.88 14.24
CA CYS A 66 -8.02 10.58 14.51
C CYS A 66 -8.68 11.67 15.39
N GLU A 67 -7.95 12.22 16.36
CA GLU A 67 -8.42 13.32 17.21
C GLU A 67 -8.50 14.64 16.42
N GLU A 68 -7.38 15.06 15.80
CA GLU A 68 -7.25 16.32 15.06
C GLU A 68 -8.25 16.46 13.90
N THR A 69 -8.59 15.35 13.24
CA THR A 69 -9.44 15.33 12.05
C THR A 69 -10.90 14.98 12.36
N GLY A 70 -11.27 14.94 13.63
CA GLY A 70 -12.66 14.84 14.08
C GLY A 70 -13.28 13.44 14.05
N ARG A 71 -12.48 12.36 13.89
CA ARG A 71 -13.00 10.98 13.89
C ARG A 71 -13.72 10.67 15.22
N TYR A 72 -13.13 11.05 16.35
CA TYR A 72 -13.79 10.88 17.65
C TYR A 72 -14.98 11.83 17.87
N THR A 73 -14.96 12.99 17.23
CA THR A 73 -16.07 13.94 17.27
C THR A 73 -17.33 13.35 16.66
N ASN A 74 -17.23 12.59 15.57
CA ASN A 74 -18.36 11.94 14.94
C ASN A 74 -19.07 10.96 15.91
N PHE A 75 -18.32 10.15 16.65
CA PHE A 75 -18.90 9.27 17.68
C PHE A 75 -19.56 10.09 18.82
N SER A 76 -18.90 11.14 19.29
CA SER A 76 -19.44 12.00 20.34
C SER A 76 -20.75 12.69 19.91
N ASN A 77 -20.83 13.14 18.67
CA ASN A 77 -22.03 13.74 18.09
C ASN A 77 -23.16 12.72 17.96
N ALA A 78 -22.87 11.53 17.46
CA ALA A 78 -23.85 10.43 17.39
C ALA A 78 -24.39 10.09 18.79
N ALA A 79 -23.52 10.00 19.79
CA ALA A 79 -23.93 9.77 21.19
C ALA A 79 -24.81 10.90 21.76
N GLN A 80 -24.56 12.15 21.37
CA GLN A 80 -25.40 13.27 21.78
C GLN A 80 -26.77 13.22 21.13
N HIS A 81 -26.84 12.89 19.84
CA HIS A 81 -28.11 12.70 19.13
C HIS A 81 -28.93 11.57 19.74
N LEU A 82 -28.32 10.43 20.06
CA LEU A 82 -29.02 9.31 20.72
C LEU A 82 -29.62 9.67 22.09
N LYS A 83 -28.95 10.54 22.84
CA LYS A 83 -29.44 11.03 24.13
C LYS A 83 -30.56 12.09 24.00
N ASP A 84 -30.44 12.92 22.95
CA ASP A 84 -31.37 14.03 22.68
C ASP A 84 -31.55 14.15 21.16
N PRO A 85 -32.58 13.52 20.56
CA PRO A 85 -32.84 13.55 19.12
C PRO A 85 -33.10 14.94 18.53
N SER A 86 -33.27 15.98 19.32
CA SER A 86 -33.34 17.37 18.85
C SER A 86 -31.97 17.92 18.42
N LYS A 87 -30.88 17.32 18.93
CA LYS A 87 -29.51 17.67 18.56
C LYS A 87 -29.12 16.90 17.30
N VAL A 88 -28.90 17.63 16.22
CA VAL A 88 -28.43 17.09 14.95
C VAL A 88 -27.12 17.77 14.57
N PHE A 89 -26.23 17.02 13.93
CA PHE A 89 -24.90 17.49 13.58
C PHE A 89 -24.64 17.24 12.10
N LYS A 90 -23.83 18.10 11.48
CA LYS A 90 -23.31 17.84 10.16
C LYS A 90 -22.20 16.78 10.27
N VAL A 91 -22.28 15.74 9.50
CA VAL A 91 -21.23 14.71 9.44
C VAL A 91 -19.93 15.34 8.91
N GLY A 92 -18.84 15.12 9.63
CA GLY A 92 -17.50 15.54 9.22
C GLY A 92 -16.74 14.40 8.53
N GLY A 93 -15.99 14.72 7.48
CA GLY A 93 -15.15 13.76 6.77
C GLY A 93 -15.92 12.86 5.80
N LEU A 94 -15.47 11.61 5.68
CA LEU A 94 -16.02 10.61 4.75
C LEU A 94 -16.92 9.61 5.48
N ALA A 95 -17.80 8.95 4.74
CA ALA A 95 -18.76 8.00 5.28
C ALA A 95 -18.15 6.82 6.05
N PHE A 96 -16.89 6.50 5.78
CA PHE A 96 -16.17 5.37 6.39
C PHE A 96 -15.09 5.78 7.41
N ASP A 97 -15.05 7.03 7.81
CA ASP A 97 -14.02 7.55 8.73
C ASP A 97 -14.03 6.90 10.12
N ASP A 98 -15.14 6.26 10.51
CA ASP A 98 -15.22 5.43 11.73
C ASP A 98 -14.19 4.30 11.73
N THR A 99 -13.70 3.87 10.56
CA THR A 99 -12.71 2.78 10.44
C THR A 99 -11.31 3.19 10.85
N ASP A 100 -10.94 4.47 10.81
CA ASP A 100 -9.60 4.93 11.16
C ASP A 100 -9.27 4.65 12.63
N PRO A 101 -10.13 4.99 13.62
CA PRO A 101 -9.97 4.53 15.00
C PRO A 101 -9.89 3.00 15.13
N TYR A 102 -10.73 2.25 14.43
CA TYR A 102 -10.75 0.78 14.54
C TYR A 102 -9.44 0.15 14.09
N LYS A 103 -8.92 0.55 12.93
CA LYS A 103 -7.62 0.10 12.41
C LYS A 103 -6.46 0.52 13.31
N THR A 104 -6.50 1.74 13.86
CA THR A 104 -5.47 2.25 14.77
C THR A 104 -5.46 1.44 16.07
N ILE A 105 -6.63 1.13 16.63
CA ILE A 105 -6.79 0.27 17.81
C ILE A 105 -6.31 -1.14 17.52
N GLU A 106 -6.58 -1.69 16.32
CA GLU A 106 -6.09 -3.00 15.90
C GLU A 106 -4.55 -3.05 15.95
N GLY A 107 -3.88 -2.08 15.31
CA GLY A 107 -2.42 -2.00 15.31
C GLY A 107 -1.83 -1.79 16.71
N ALA A 108 -2.43 -0.91 17.51
CA ALA A 108 -2.05 -0.69 18.90
C ALA A 108 -2.23 -1.96 19.74
N SER A 109 -3.28 -2.73 19.49
CA SER A 109 -3.54 -3.99 20.18
C SER A 109 -2.51 -5.06 19.85
N TYR A 110 -2.05 -5.13 18.60
CA TYR A 110 -0.95 -6.00 18.22
C TYR A 110 0.36 -5.60 18.92
N ILE A 111 0.64 -4.30 19.04
CA ILE A 111 1.79 -3.82 19.82
C ILE A 111 1.65 -4.20 21.29
N LEU A 112 0.48 -4.03 21.90
CA LEU A 112 0.23 -4.38 23.29
C LEU A 112 0.45 -5.86 23.62
N GLN A 113 0.20 -6.76 22.68
CA GLN A 113 0.45 -8.18 22.84
C GLN A 113 1.95 -8.49 22.96
N THR A 114 2.81 -7.65 22.38
CA THR A 114 4.27 -7.82 22.39
C THR A 114 4.95 -6.91 23.41
N TYR A 115 4.42 -5.70 23.59
CA TYR A 115 4.95 -4.65 24.47
C TYR A 115 3.82 -4.10 25.36
N PRO A 116 3.55 -4.73 26.49
CA PRO A 116 2.48 -4.29 27.40
C PRO A 116 2.70 -2.84 27.89
N ASP A 117 1.66 -1.99 27.70
CA ASP A 117 1.67 -0.59 28.12
C ASP A 117 0.32 -0.22 28.74
N LYS A 118 0.28 0.00 30.06
CA LYS A 118 -0.93 0.34 30.78
C LYS A 118 -1.52 1.70 30.39
N LYS A 119 -0.66 2.65 29.97
CA LYS A 119 -1.14 3.97 29.54
C LYS A 119 -1.86 3.88 28.21
N LEU A 120 -1.28 3.12 27.28
CA LEU A 120 -1.93 2.87 25.98
C LEU A 120 -3.25 2.12 26.16
N VAL A 121 -3.31 1.11 27.03
CA VAL A 121 -4.58 0.41 27.36
C VAL A 121 -5.61 1.39 27.88
N ALA A 122 -5.26 2.24 28.87
CA ALA A 122 -6.19 3.21 29.44
C ALA A 122 -6.67 4.26 28.41
N TYR A 123 -5.79 4.68 27.51
CA TYR A 123 -6.16 5.57 26.42
C TYR A 123 -7.15 4.90 25.44
N ILE A 124 -6.84 3.67 25.00
CA ILE A 124 -7.77 2.90 24.15
C ILE A 124 -9.12 2.71 24.86
N ASP A 125 -9.12 2.37 26.15
CA ASP A 125 -10.36 2.22 26.92
C ASP A 125 -11.21 3.50 26.92
N SER A 126 -10.59 4.69 27.01
CA SER A 126 -11.29 5.97 26.91
C SER A 126 -11.89 6.22 25.51
N VAL A 127 -11.17 5.85 24.45
CA VAL A 127 -11.69 5.93 23.08
C VAL A 127 -12.86 4.96 22.89
N LEU A 128 -12.75 3.75 23.44
CA LEU A 128 -13.82 2.75 23.38
C LEU A 128 -15.08 3.18 24.14
N ASP A 129 -14.97 3.99 25.20
CA ASP A 129 -16.15 4.58 25.86
C ASP A 129 -16.89 5.54 24.93
N VAL A 130 -16.16 6.35 24.16
CA VAL A 130 -16.74 7.25 23.16
C VAL A 130 -17.43 6.45 22.05
N ILE A 131 -16.75 5.43 21.50
CA ILE A 131 -17.30 4.55 20.47
C ILE A 131 -18.56 3.85 20.98
N ALA A 132 -18.52 3.25 22.16
CA ALA A 132 -19.66 2.54 22.76
C ALA A 132 -20.89 3.45 22.94
N SER A 133 -20.67 4.72 23.28
CA SER A 133 -21.76 5.68 23.49
C SER A 133 -22.52 6.05 22.21
N ALA A 134 -21.92 5.81 21.04
CA ALA A 134 -22.51 6.07 19.72
C ALA A 134 -23.30 4.87 19.16
N GLN A 135 -23.29 3.72 19.84
CA GLN A 135 -23.98 2.52 19.37
C GLN A 135 -25.48 2.62 19.66
N GLU A 136 -26.31 2.40 18.65
CA GLU A 136 -27.77 2.40 18.78
C GLU A 136 -28.26 1.21 19.62
N PRO A 137 -29.46 1.30 20.23
CA PRO A 137 -29.97 0.26 21.16
C PRO A 137 -30.05 -1.15 20.53
N ASP A 138 -30.30 -1.23 19.23
CA ASP A 138 -30.40 -2.48 18.48
C ASP A 138 -29.04 -3.03 18.01
N GLY A 139 -27.95 -2.33 18.30
CA GLY A 139 -26.58 -2.71 18.00
C GLY A 139 -25.97 -2.03 16.76
N TYR A 140 -26.74 -1.31 15.95
CA TYR A 140 -26.21 -0.58 14.81
C TYR A 140 -25.19 0.47 15.24
N LEU A 141 -24.10 0.63 14.49
CA LEU A 141 -23.08 1.66 14.76
C LEU A 141 -22.45 2.16 13.46
N TYR A 142 -22.90 3.33 13.03
CA TYR A 142 -22.40 4.02 11.85
C TYR A 142 -22.68 5.52 12.00
N THR A 143 -21.64 6.29 12.39
CA THR A 143 -21.82 7.68 12.80
C THR A 143 -22.29 8.58 11.67
N SER A 144 -21.93 8.26 10.41
CA SER A 144 -22.32 9.00 9.22
C SER A 144 -23.84 9.05 8.97
N ARG A 145 -24.60 8.21 9.69
CA ARG A 145 -26.05 8.23 9.71
C ARG A 145 -26.60 8.65 11.07
N THR A 146 -26.08 8.07 12.15
CA THR A 146 -26.63 8.24 13.50
C THR A 146 -26.61 9.69 13.99
N GLN A 147 -25.64 10.53 13.56
CA GLN A 147 -25.54 11.94 13.96
C GLN A 147 -26.71 12.79 13.46
N ASN A 148 -27.29 12.48 12.30
CA ASN A 148 -28.42 13.17 11.69
C ASN A 148 -29.20 12.21 10.77
N PRO A 149 -30.09 11.39 11.31
CA PRO A 149 -30.80 10.39 10.50
C PRO A 149 -31.71 10.97 9.41
N LYS A 150 -32.07 12.26 9.50
CA LYS A 150 -32.90 12.95 8.51
C LYS A 150 -32.08 13.48 7.33
N GLU A 151 -30.85 13.87 7.61
CA GLU A 151 -29.88 14.39 6.62
C GLU A 151 -28.54 13.71 6.89
N PRO A 152 -28.40 12.40 6.65
CA PRO A 152 -27.16 11.70 6.86
C PRO A 152 -26.10 12.15 5.85
N HIS A 153 -24.88 11.61 5.97
CA HIS A 153 -23.86 11.80 4.93
C HIS A 153 -24.42 11.43 3.55
N GLU A 154 -24.10 12.21 2.54
CA GLU A 154 -24.63 12.03 1.16
C GLU A 154 -24.48 10.61 0.61
N TRP A 155 -23.45 9.88 1.06
CA TRP A 155 -23.21 8.47 0.68
C TRP A 155 -24.00 7.47 1.54
N ALA A 156 -24.53 7.85 2.69
CA ALA A 156 -25.22 6.94 3.60
C ALA A 156 -26.64 6.56 3.17
N GLY A 157 -27.23 7.30 2.22
CA GLY A 157 -28.59 7.09 1.79
C GLY A 157 -29.65 7.48 2.83
N ASP A 158 -30.93 7.35 2.47
CA ASP A 158 -32.08 7.71 3.32
C ASP A 158 -32.45 6.62 4.34
N LYS A 159 -32.02 5.37 4.11
CA LYS A 159 -32.25 4.20 4.96
C LYS A 159 -30.96 3.45 5.17
N ARG A 160 -30.85 2.69 6.29
CA ARG A 160 -29.78 1.73 6.52
C ARG A 160 -29.68 0.81 5.32
N TRP A 161 -28.47 0.48 4.90
CA TRP A 161 -28.10 -0.46 3.83
C TRP A 161 -28.52 -0.03 2.41
N SER A 162 -29.23 1.09 2.24
CA SER A 162 -29.79 1.47 0.93
C SER A 162 -28.75 1.85 -0.12
N LYS A 163 -27.55 2.23 0.29
CA LYS A 163 -26.41 2.54 -0.58
C LYS A 163 -25.16 1.69 -0.27
N GLU A 164 -25.35 0.53 0.40
CA GLU A 164 -24.22 -0.28 0.83
C GLU A 164 -23.39 -0.81 -0.33
N GLU A 165 -24.03 -1.24 -1.40
CA GLU A 165 -23.35 -1.74 -2.60
C GLU A 165 -22.66 -0.63 -3.41
N ASP A 166 -22.95 0.63 -3.09
CA ASP A 166 -22.36 1.81 -3.72
C ASP A 166 -21.23 2.37 -2.83
N LEU A 167 -21.52 3.33 -1.96
CA LEU A 167 -20.49 4.09 -1.22
C LEU A 167 -20.75 4.24 0.28
N SER A 168 -21.86 3.71 0.86
CA SER A 168 -22.13 3.96 2.28
C SER A 168 -21.13 3.33 3.21
N HIS A 169 -20.57 2.18 2.87
CA HIS A 169 -19.52 1.51 3.64
C HIS A 169 -19.95 1.08 5.06
N GLU A 170 -21.23 0.82 5.30
CA GLU A 170 -21.73 0.36 6.61
C GLU A 170 -21.08 -0.98 6.98
N LEU A 171 -21.03 -1.94 6.04
CA LEU A 171 -20.39 -3.24 6.24
C LEU A 171 -18.86 -3.18 6.25
N TYR A 172 -18.25 -2.21 5.56
CA TYR A 172 -16.82 -1.93 5.68
C TYR A 172 -16.45 -1.48 7.11
N ASN A 173 -17.28 -0.61 7.71
CA ASN A 173 -17.13 -0.19 9.10
C ASN A 173 -17.25 -1.38 10.06
N LEU A 174 -18.23 -2.27 9.87
CA LEU A 174 -18.35 -3.51 10.63
C LEU A 174 -17.07 -4.34 10.53
N GLY A 175 -16.57 -4.56 9.31
CA GLY A 175 -15.41 -5.41 9.08
C GLY A 175 -14.18 -4.95 9.87
N HIS A 176 -13.82 -3.67 9.77
CA HIS A 176 -12.68 -3.13 10.52
C HIS A 176 -12.92 -3.07 12.03
N MET A 177 -14.16 -2.83 12.46
CA MET A 177 -14.50 -2.92 13.88
C MET A 177 -14.25 -4.30 14.45
N VAL A 178 -14.71 -5.35 13.76
CA VAL A 178 -14.54 -6.74 14.20
C VAL A 178 -13.07 -7.12 14.26
N GLU A 179 -12.28 -6.76 13.25
CA GLU A 179 -10.83 -7.00 13.24
C GLU A 179 -10.14 -6.34 14.44
N GLY A 180 -10.39 -5.06 14.66
CA GLY A 180 -9.85 -4.31 15.81
C GLY A 180 -10.31 -4.86 17.15
N ALA A 181 -11.57 -5.27 17.25
CA ALA A 181 -12.16 -5.78 18.49
C ALA A 181 -11.58 -7.15 18.90
N ILE A 182 -11.36 -8.04 17.93
CA ILE A 182 -10.70 -9.32 18.19
C ILE A 182 -9.24 -9.10 18.62
N ALA A 183 -8.51 -8.23 17.93
CA ALA A 183 -7.13 -7.89 18.30
C ALA A 183 -7.06 -7.30 19.73
N HIS A 184 -7.97 -6.41 20.08
CA HIS A 184 -8.04 -5.80 21.40
C HIS A 184 -8.36 -6.83 22.50
N TYR A 185 -9.32 -7.72 22.25
CA TYR A 185 -9.63 -8.82 23.18
C TYR A 185 -8.44 -9.74 23.39
N GLN A 186 -7.74 -10.09 22.32
CA GLN A 186 -6.54 -10.93 22.40
C GLN A 186 -5.40 -10.26 23.17
N ALA A 187 -5.26 -8.94 23.06
CA ALA A 187 -4.23 -8.17 23.75
C ALA A 187 -4.50 -7.99 25.24
N THR A 188 -5.75 -7.71 25.61
CA THR A 188 -6.11 -7.18 26.94
C THR A 188 -6.98 -8.14 27.75
N GLY A 189 -7.65 -9.09 27.10
CA GLY A 189 -8.72 -9.90 27.70
C GLY A 189 -10.03 -9.13 27.93
N SER A 190 -10.06 -7.81 27.65
CA SER A 190 -11.25 -6.98 27.80
C SER A 190 -12.27 -7.26 26.70
N ARG A 191 -13.49 -7.55 27.08
CA ARG A 191 -14.59 -7.76 26.13
C ARG A 191 -15.23 -6.46 25.61
N LYS A 192 -14.85 -5.32 26.16
CA LYS A 192 -15.52 -4.04 25.89
C LYS A 192 -15.70 -3.78 24.38
N PHE A 193 -14.64 -3.82 23.62
CA PHE A 193 -14.71 -3.61 22.16
C PHE A 193 -15.34 -4.81 21.43
N LEU A 194 -15.04 -6.02 21.87
CA LEU A 194 -15.61 -7.23 21.30
C LEU A 194 -17.14 -7.27 21.43
N ASP A 195 -17.69 -6.86 22.58
CA ASP A 195 -19.14 -6.84 22.81
C ASP A 195 -19.85 -5.76 21.94
N ILE A 196 -19.21 -4.60 21.69
CA ILE A 196 -19.68 -3.60 20.73
C ILE A 196 -19.73 -4.20 19.32
N ALA A 197 -18.65 -4.84 18.88
CA ALA A 197 -18.55 -5.44 17.56
C ALA A 197 -19.53 -6.59 17.37
N ILE A 198 -19.72 -7.44 18.39
CA ILE A 198 -20.71 -8.54 18.37
C ILE A 198 -22.13 -7.97 18.22
N ARG A 199 -22.48 -6.92 18.97
CA ARG A 199 -23.82 -6.30 18.84
C ARG A 199 -24.05 -5.75 17.44
N TYR A 200 -23.02 -5.14 16.80
CA TYR A 200 -23.16 -4.65 15.45
C TYR A 200 -23.23 -5.81 14.44
N ALA A 201 -22.41 -6.83 14.57
CA ALA A 201 -22.50 -8.04 13.74
C ALA A 201 -23.87 -8.74 13.87
N ASP A 202 -24.42 -8.80 15.09
CA ASP A 202 -25.77 -9.35 15.34
C ASP A 202 -26.87 -8.50 14.68
N CYS A 203 -26.73 -7.18 14.68
CA CYS A 203 -27.61 -6.28 13.96
C CYS A 203 -27.57 -6.57 12.46
N VAL A 204 -26.37 -6.71 11.89
CA VAL A 204 -26.20 -7.04 10.47
C VAL A 204 -26.83 -8.39 10.13
N CYS A 205 -26.50 -9.47 10.85
CA CYS A 205 -27.07 -10.80 10.60
C CYS A 205 -28.63 -10.84 10.74
N ARG A 206 -29.21 -9.91 11.50
CA ARG A 206 -30.65 -9.77 11.63
C ARG A 206 -31.29 -8.99 10.48
N GLU A 207 -30.63 -7.92 10.01
CA GLU A 207 -31.21 -6.96 9.06
C GLU A 207 -30.78 -7.18 7.63
N VAL A 208 -29.62 -7.80 7.40
CA VAL A 208 -29.06 -8.10 6.07
C VAL A 208 -29.13 -9.60 5.82
N GLY A 209 -29.34 -10.01 4.59
CA GLY A 209 -29.41 -11.42 4.24
C GLY A 209 -30.46 -11.73 3.15
N PRO A 210 -30.63 -13.02 2.81
CA PRO A 210 -31.50 -13.45 1.74
C PRO A 210 -32.98 -13.67 2.14
N ASN A 211 -33.30 -13.52 3.44
CA ASN A 211 -34.63 -13.87 3.94
C ASN A 211 -35.63 -12.75 3.77
N PRO A 212 -36.93 -13.02 3.69
CA PRO A 212 -37.98 -12.01 3.65
C PRO A 212 -37.85 -11.03 4.82
N GLY A 213 -37.84 -9.73 4.51
CA GLY A 213 -37.70 -8.66 5.50
C GLY A 213 -36.26 -8.22 5.79
N GLN A 214 -35.27 -8.95 5.27
CA GLN A 214 -33.85 -8.53 5.29
C GLN A 214 -33.51 -7.72 4.05
N ALA A 215 -32.50 -6.83 4.19
CA ALA A 215 -31.90 -6.16 3.03
C ALA A 215 -30.99 -7.14 2.30
N CYS A 216 -31.30 -7.46 1.06
CA CYS A 216 -30.49 -8.34 0.22
C CYS A 216 -29.40 -7.52 -0.48
N VAL A 217 -28.37 -7.14 0.27
CA VAL A 217 -27.22 -6.35 -0.17
C VAL A 217 -25.91 -7.00 0.23
N VAL A 218 -24.85 -6.68 -0.49
CA VAL A 218 -23.48 -7.17 -0.21
C VAL A 218 -22.55 -5.98 0.02
N PRO A 219 -21.40 -6.14 0.72
CA PRO A 219 -20.47 -5.04 0.96
C PRO A 219 -20.04 -4.35 -0.33
N GLY A 220 -20.26 -3.06 -0.44
CA GLY A 220 -19.71 -2.25 -1.56
C GLY A 220 -18.19 -2.25 -1.50
N HIS A 221 -17.61 -2.10 -0.32
CA HIS A 221 -16.19 -2.33 -0.07
C HIS A 221 -16.00 -3.54 0.86
N GLN A 222 -15.32 -4.55 0.35
CA GLN A 222 -15.08 -5.82 1.04
C GLN A 222 -14.13 -5.64 2.22
N ILE A 223 -14.34 -6.37 3.27
CA ILE A 223 -13.59 -6.70 4.48
C ILE A 223 -14.48 -7.51 5.44
N ALA A 224 -15.80 -7.29 5.39
CA ALA A 224 -16.74 -7.94 6.28
C ALA A 224 -16.67 -9.47 6.19
N GLU A 225 -16.40 -10.00 5.00
CA GLU A 225 -16.28 -11.43 4.73
C GLU A 225 -15.14 -12.07 5.56
N MET A 226 -13.94 -11.46 5.53
CA MET A 226 -12.80 -11.91 6.34
C MET A 226 -13.09 -11.76 7.84
N ALA A 227 -13.63 -10.61 8.22
CA ALA A 227 -13.85 -10.25 9.61
C ALA A 227 -14.90 -11.15 10.27
N LEU A 228 -16.00 -11.46 9.59
CA LEU A 228 -17.04 -12.35 10.09
C LEU A 228 -16.56 -13.82 10.15
N ALA A 229 -15.76 -14.28 9.17
CA ALA A 229 -15.10 -15.58 9.26
C ALA A 229 -14.21 -15.68 10.51
N LYS A 230 -13.46 -14.62 10.82
CA LYS A 230 -12.63 -14.53 12.03
C LYS A 230 -13.46 -14.41 13.31
N LEU A 231 -14.60 -13.74 13.26
CA LEU A 231 -15.54 -13.67 14.40
C LEU A 231 -16.17 -15.02 14.67
N TYR A 232 -16.50 -15.81 13.64
CA TYR A 232 -16.91 -17.21 13.80
C TYR A 232 -15.85 -18.03 14.52
N LEU A 233 -14.59 -17.93 14.12
CA LEU A 233 -13.47 -18.63 14.79
C LEU A 233 -13.32 -18.21 16.26
N MET A 234 -13.60 -16.94 16.57
CA MET A 234 -13.53 -16.42 17.94
C MET A 234 -14.69 -16.89 18.82
N THR A 235 -15.91 -16.92 18.28
CA THR A 235 -17.14 -17.14 19.05
C THR A 235 -17.69 -18.55 18.96
N GLY A 236 -17.44 -19.24 17.84
CA GLY A 236 -18.06 -20.51 17.47
C GLY A 236 -19.49 -20.37 16.92
N ASP A 237 -20.01 -19.13 16.80
CA ASP A 237 -21.37 -18.91 16.32
C ASP A 237 -21.42 -18.91 14.79
N LYS A 238 -22.06 -19.94 14.25
CA LYS A 238 -22.11 -20.20 12.81
C LYS A 238 -22.79 -19.10 11.99
N LYS A 239 -23.66 -18.29 12.59
CA LYS A 239 -24.35 -17.20 11.89
C LYS A 239 -23.37 -16.22 11.21
N TYR A 240 -22.19 -15.96 11.82
CA TYR A 240 -21.19 -15.06 11.24
C TYR A 240 -20.53 -15.66 9.99
N LEU A 241 -20.27 -16.97 10.00
CA LEU A 241 -19.76 -17.67 8.82
C LEU A 241 -20.81 -17.75 7.71
N ASP A 242 -22.08 -17.97 8.08
CA ASP A 242 -23.18 -18.00 7.13
C ASP A 242 -23.39 -16.63 6.49
N GLU A 243 -23.25 -15.55 7.25
CA GLU A 243 -23.33 -14.18 6.72
C GLU A 243 -22.14 -13.83 5.81
N ALA A 244 -20.92 -14.19 6.20
CA ALA A 244 -19.75 -14.05 5.34
C ALA A 244 -19.93 -14.77 4.00
N LYS A 245 -20.47 -16.00 4.04
CA LYS A 245 -20.76 -16.78 2.84
C LYS A 245 -21.89 -16.17 2.02
N PHE A 246 -22.94 -15.63 2.65
CA PHE A 246 -24.00 -14.90 1.96
C PHE A 246 -23.46 -13.74 1.14
N PHE A 247 -22.58 -12.90 1.71
CA PHE A 247 -21.98 -11.79 0.98
C PHE A 247 -21.22 -12.22 -0.27
N LEU A 248 -20.54 -13.36 -0.22
CA LEU A 248 -19.85 -13.93 -1.38
C LEU A 248 -20.82 -14.56 -2.39
N ASP A 249 -21.78 -15.38 -1.93
CA ASP A 249 -22.73 -16.09 -2.79
C ASP A 249 -23.66 -15.16 -3.58
N TYR A 250 -23.98 -13.99 -3.01
CA TYR A 250 -24.87 -13.03 -3.61
C TYR A 250 -24.17 -11.92 -4.39
N ARG A 251 -22.86 -11.78 -4.26
CA ARG A 251 -22.10 -10.83 -5.09
C ARG A 251 -22.24 -11.18 -6.57
N GLY A 252 -22.56 -10.16 -7.38
CA GLY A 252 -22.90 -10.32 -8.80
C GLY A 252 -24.31 -10.84 -9.08
N LYS A 253 -25.15 -10.94 -8.03
CA LYS A 253 -26.58 -11.35 -8.13
C LYS A 253 -27.54 -10.31 -7.56
N THR A 254 -27.03 -9.22 -7.04
CA THR A 254 -27.79 -8.09 -6.52
C THR A 254 -28.14 -7.08 -7.62
N THR A 255 -28.68 -5.91 -7.27
CA THR A 255 -29.10 -4.90 -8.25
C THR A 255 -27.94 -4.15 -8.89
N ILE A 256 -26.78 -4.08 -8.22
CA ILE A 256 -25.58 -3.41 -8.73
C ILE A 256 -24.65 -4.44 -9.35
N VAL A 257 -24.46 -4.32 -10.67
CA VAL A 257 -23.60 -5.22 -11.46
C VAL A 257 -22.54 -4.38 -12.15
N HIS A 258 -21.33 -4.31 -11.57
CA HIS A 258 -20.18 -3.61 -12.14
C HIS A 258 -18.86 -4.19 -11.64
N GLU A 259 -17.75 -3.89 -12.33
CA GLU A 259 -16.42 -4.37 -12.00
C GLU A 259 -15.83 -3.70 -10.76
N TYR A 260 -16.17 -2.45 -10.49
CA TYR A 260 -15.56 -1.64 -9.43
C TYR A 260 -15.54 -2.32 -8.06
N SER A 261 -16.64 -2.99 -7.68
CA SER A 261 -16.77 -3.78 -6.45
C SER A 261 -16.74 -5.31 -6.70
N GLN A 262 -16.21 -5.75 -7.85
CA GLN A 262 -16.15 -7.17 -8.26
C GLN A 262 -17.55 -7.83 -8.32
N ALA A 263 -18.59 -7.05 -8.62
CA ALA A 263 -19.99 -7.51 -8.74
C ALA A 263 -20.44 -7.76 -10.19
N HIS A 264 -19.50 -7.75 -11.15
CA HIS A 264 -19.79 -7.94 -12.58
C HIS A 264 -20.29 -9.35 -12.94
N LYS A 265 -19.95 -10.35 -12.12
CA LYS A 265 -20.44 -11.74 -12.22
C LYS A 265 -20.30 -12.45 -10.87
N PRO A 266 -21.00 -13.57 -10.64
CA PRO A 266 -20.86 -14.37 -9.42
C PRO A 266 -19.39 -14.71 -9.12
N VAL A 267 -18.98 -14.69 -7.85
CA VAL A 267 -17.56 -14.84 -7.47
C VAL A 267 -16.94 -16.16 -7.94
N ILE A 268 -17.72 -17.25 -7.96
CA ILE A 268 -17.25 -18.58 -8.44
C ILE A 268 -17.03 -18.65 -9.96
N GLU A 269 -17.52 -17.66 -10.71
CA GLU A 269 -17.34 -17.55 -12.16
C GLU A 269 -16.25 -16.54 -12.53
N GLN A 270 -15.66 -15.87 -11.54
CA GLN A 270 -14.59 -14.90 -11.78
C GLN A 270 -13.25 -15.61 -12.02
N ASP A 271 -12.51 -15.14 -13.02
CA ASP A 271 -11.23 -15.69 -13.47
C ASP A 271 -10.21 -14.60 -13.81
N GLU A 272 -10.59 -13.33 -13.63
CA GLU A 272 -9.78 -12.16 -13.87
C GLU A 272 -9.92 -11.15 -12.74
N ALA A 273 -8.79 -10.51 -12.36
CA ALA A 273 -8.79 -9.42 -11.40
C ALA A 273 -9.21 -8.12 -12.08
N VAL A 274 -10.32 -7.53 -11.63
CA VAL A 274 -10.91 -6.31 -12.19
C VAL A 274 -11.34 -5.34 -11.09
N GLY A 275 -11.55 -4.09 -11.46
CA GLY A 275 -12.08 -3.05 -10.60
C GLY A 275 -11.10 -2.63 -9.50
N HIS A 276 -11.62 -2.07 -8.42
CA HIS A 276 -10.84 -1.50 -7.34
C HIS A 276 -9.96 -2.56 -6.64
N ALA A 277 -8.65 -2.33 -6.63
CA ALA A 277 -7.68 -3.37 -6.27
C ALA A 277 -7.75 -3.79 -4.78
N VAL A 278 -8.05 -2.86 -3.86
CA VAL A 278 -8.18 -3.18 -2.43
C VAL A 278 -9.42 -4.01 -2.16
N ARG A 279 -10.57 -3.58 -2.73
CA ARG A 279 -11.84 -4.33 -2.65
C ARG A 279 -11.65 -5.76 -3.15
N ALA A 280 -11.02 -5.93 -4.30
CA ALA A 280 -10.70 -7.21 -4.90
C ALA A 280 -9.84 -8.08 -3.97
N ALA A 281 -8.70 -7.57 -3.53
CA ALA A 281 -7.78 -8.32 -2.67
C ALA A 281 -8.42 -8.75 -1.35
N TYR A 282 -9.24 -7.89 -0.74
CA TYR A 282 -9.98 -8.24 0.48
C TYR A 282 -11.04 -9.30 0.22
N MET A 283 -11.77 -9.21 -0.91
CA MET A 283 -12.71 -10.25 -1.31
C MET A 283 -12.01 -11.60 -1.50
N TYR A 284 -10.90 -11.65 -2.23
CA TYR A 284 -10.16 -12.88 -2.48
C TYR A 284 -9.64 -13.50 -1.18
N ALA A 285 -9.19 -12.67 -0.23
CA ALA A 285 -8.81 -13.13 1.10
C ALA A 285 -10.02 -13.69 1.87
N GLY A 286 -11.19 -13.04 1.81
CA GLY A 286 -12.44 -13.53 2.40
C GLY A 286 -12.93 -14.83 1.78
N MET A 287 -12.84 -14.96 0.44
CA MET A 287 -13.15 -16.22 -0.26
C MET A 287 -12.25 -17.35 0.23
N ALA A 288 -10.96 -17.11 0.45
CA ALA A 288 -10.04 -18.10 0.98
C ALA A 288 -10.39 -18.53 2.42
N ASP A 289 -10.74 -17.57 3.29
CA ASP A 289 -11.15 -17.85 4.67
C ASP A 289 -12.45 -18.69 4.70
N VAL A 290 -13.46 -18.28 3.93
CA VAL A 290 -14.74 -19.02 3.86
C VAL A 290 -14.54 -20.40 3.23
N ALA A 291 -13.74 -20.51 2.16
CA ALA A 291 -13.42 -21.79 1.53
C ALA A 291 -12.71 -22.76 2.51
N ALA A 292 -11.75 -22.25 3.27
CA ALA A 292 -11.05 -23.05 4.28
C ALA A 292 -11.98 -23.59 5.37
N LEU A 293 -12.98 -22.78 5.78
CA LEU A 293 -13.92 -23.12 6.85
C LEU A 293 -15.09 -24.01 6.38
N THR A 294 -15.49 -23.90 5.11
CA THR A 294 -16.64 -24.63 4.55
C THR A 294 -16.23 -25.81 3.68
N GLY A 295 -14.99 -25.86 3.21
CA GLY A 295 -14.51 -26.84 2.22
C GLY A 295 -14.98 -26.54 0.79
N ASP A 296 -15.43 -25.30 0.51
CA ASP A 296 -15.97 -24.91 -0.79
C ASP A 296 -14.87 -24.85 -1.85
N LYS A 297 -14.91 -25.79 -2.80
CA LYS A 297 -13.89 -25.93 -3.84
C LYS A 297 -14.09 -24.96 -5.00
N ASP A 298 -15.29 -24.46 -5.20
CA ASP A 298 -15.57 -23.52 -6.29
C ASP A 298 -14.94 -22.16 -5.99
N TYR A 299 -14.93 -21.73 -4.72
CA TYR A 299 -14.19 -20.56 -4.30
C TYR A 299 -12.67 -20.73 -4.49
N ILE A 300 -12.12 -21.90 -4.12
CA ILE A 300 -10.68 -22.18 -4.31
C ILE A 300 -10.32 -22.10 -5.79
N LYS A 301 -11.13 -22.71 -6.66
CA LYS A 301 -10.93 -22.69 -8.11
C LYS A 301 -10.94 -21.26 -8.68
N ALA A 302 -11.91 -20.45 -8.25
CA ALA A 302 -12.00 -19.06 -8.70
C ALA A 302 -10.80 -18.22 -8.22
N ILE A 303 -10.41 -18.34 -6.94
CA ILE A 303 -9.27 -17.60 -6.39
C ILE A 303 -7.97 -17.99 -7.09
N ASP A 304 -7.77 -19.28 -7.36
CA ASP A 304 -6.56 -19.76 -8.06
C ASP A 304 -6.49 -19.21 -9.49
N ALA A 305 -7.61 -19.13 -10.21
CA ALA A 305 -7.67 -18.56 -11.54
C ALA A 305 -7.39 -17.03 -11.54
N ILE A 306 -7.97 -16.32 -10.57
CA ILE A 306 -7.74 -14.88 -10.38
C ILE A 306 -6.28 -14.61 -10.01
N TRP A 307 -5.72 -15.40 -9.08
CA TRP A 307 -4.32 -15.28 -8.69
C TRP A 307 -3.38 -15.49 -9.89
N ASP A 308 -3.65 -16.49 -10.72
CA ASP A 308 -2.91 -16.73 -11.95
C ASP A 308 -2.99 -15.53 -12.90
N ASN A 309 -4.17 -14.93 -13.08
CA ASN A 309 -4.35 -13.73 -13.87
C ASN A 309 -3.51 -12.55 -13.31
N ILE A 310 -3.53 -12.32 -11.99
CA ILE A 310 -2.72 -11.26 -11.36
C ILE A 310 -1.25 -11.49 -11.64
N VAL A 311 -0.73 -12.67 -11.32
CA VAL A 311 0.71 -12.95 -11.35
C VAL A 311 1.26 -13.05 -12.78
N THR A 312 0.42 -13.43 -13.73
CA THR A 312 0.82 -13.56 -15.13
C THR A 312 0.68 -12.28 -15.95
N LYS A 313 -0.17 -11.32 -15.50
CA LYS A 313 -0.56 -10.19 -16.35
C LYS A 313 -0.69 -8.83 -15.66
N LYS A 314 -0.93 -8.78 -14.34
CA LYS A 314 -1.32 -7.54 -13.64
C LYS A 314 -0.46 -7.19 -12.43
N LEU A 315 0.56 -8.00 -12.10
CA LEU A 315 1.48 -7.77 -10.99
C LEU A 315 2.64 -6.86 -11.44
N TYR A 316 2.89 -5.78 -10.72
CA TYR A 316 4.06 -4.94 -10.93
C TYR A 316 5.36 -5.60 -10.43
N ILE A 317 6.49 -5.20 -10.97
CA ILE A 317 7.82 -5.72 -10.54
C ILE A 317 8.07 -5.49 -9.05
N THR A 318 7.48 -4.46 -8.46
CA THR A 318 7.53 -4.15 -7.02
C THR A 318 6.57 -4.99 -6.18
N GLY A 319 5.78 -5.88 -6.79
CA GLY A 319 4.70 -6.61 -6.12
C GLY A 319 3.43 -5.79 -5.89
N GLY A 320 3.38 -4.55 -6.37
CA GLY A 320 2.18 -3.71 -6.36
C GLY A 320 1.11 -4.24 -7.31
N ILE A 321 -0.14 -3.89 -7.05
CA ILE A 321 -1.32 -4.16 -7.88
C ILE A 321 -2.20 -2.93 -7.97
N GLY A 322 -2.94 -2.80 -9.08
CA GLY A 322 -3.76 -1.62 -9.40
C GLY A 322 -3.00 -0.64 -10.29
N ALA A 323 -3.40 -0.54 -11.57
CA ALA A 323 -2.66 0.19 -12.59
C ALA A 323 -3.12 1.65 -12.72
N THR A 324 -4.39 1.95 -12.41
CA THR A 324 -5.00 3.23 -12.68
C THR A 324 -5.57 3.91 -11.44
N SER A 325 -5.45 5.23 -11.37
CA SER A 325 -6.11 6.06 -10.37
C SER A 325 -7.63 6.16 -10.60
N ASN A 326 -8.09 5.91 -11.84
CA ASN A 326 -9.52 5.85 -12.13
C ASN A 326 -10.13 4.62 -11.47
N GLY A 327 -10.95 4.83 -10.44
CA GLY A 327 -11.52 3.76 -9.62
C GLY A 327 -10.49 2.99 -8.79
N GLU A 328 -9.24 3.47 -8.65
CA GLU A 328 -8.16 2.79 -7.89
C GLU A 328 -7.99 1.33 -8.33
N ALA A 329 -8.05 1.10 -9.65
CA ALA A 329 -8.41 -0.18 -10.23
C ALA A 329 -7.25 -0.93 -10.90
N PHE A 330 -7.46 -2.23 -11.10
CA PHE A 330 -6.68 -2.97 -12.08
C PHE A 330 -6.92 -2.39 -13.47
N GLY A 331 -5.86 -2.35 -14.29
CA GLY A 331 -5.94 -2.08 -15.72
C GLY A 331 -6.25 -3.32 -16.54
N GLU A 332 -6.20 -3.18 -17.83
CA GLU A 332 -6.28 -4.30 -18.76
C GLU A 332 -5.10 -5.27 -18.59
N ASN A 333 -5.22 -6.46 -19.14
CA ASN A 333 -4.12 -7.42 -19.09
C ASN A 333 -2.84 -6.86 -19.74
N TYR A 334 -1.74 -6.84 -18.99
CA TYR A 334 -0.43 -6.25 -19.32
C TYR A 334 -0.40 -4.71 -19.38
N GLU A 335 -1.44 -4.04 -18.95
CA GLU A 335 -1.44 -2.60 -18.75
C GLU A 335 -0.78 -2.27 -17.41
N LEU A 336 0.51 -1.99 -17.46
CA LEU A 336 1.36 -1.73 -16.29
C LEU A 336 2.16 -0.42 -16.51
N PRO A 337 1.49 0.74 -16.58
CA PRO A 337 2.17 2.03 -16.73
C PRO A 337 3.09 2.32 -15.52
N ASN A 338 4.15 3.11 -15.72
CA ASN A 338 5.11 3.40 -14.66
C ASN A 338 4.77 4.68 -13.87
N MET A 339 4.62 5.82 -14.56
CA MET A 339 4.41 7.12 -13.93
C MET A 339 3.01 7.27 -13.34
N SER A 340 2.01 6.73 -14.01
CA SER A 340 0.61 6.72 -13.55
C SER A 340 0.20 5.47 -12.78
N ALA A 341 1.15 4.56 -12.51
CA ALA A 341 0.89 3.37 -11.70
C ALA A 341 0.28 3.78 -10.36
N TYR A 342 -0.93 3.27 -10.06
CA TYR A 342 -1.54 3.58 -8.78
C TYR A 342 -0.90 2.77 -7.66
N CYS A 343 -0.84 1.46 -7.79
CA CYS A 343 -0.15 0.57 -6.85
C CYS A 343 -0.38 0.98 -5.39
N GLU A 344 -1.64 1.06 -5.00
CA GLU A 344 -2.03 1.57 -3.69
C GLU A 344 -1.38 0.77 -2.55
N THR A 345 -0.94 1.47 -1.51
CA THR A 345 -0.38 0.84 -0.30
C THR A 345 -1.34 -0.18 0.32
N CYS A 346 -2.66 0.13 0.38
CA CYS A 346 -3.66 -0.83 0.88
C CYS A 346 -3.80 -2.06 -0.02
N ALA A 347 -3.69 -1.88 -1.34
CA ALA A 347 -3.73 -2.99 -2.28
C ALA A 347 -2.52 -3.93 -2.12
N ALA A 348 -1.33 -3.37 -1.86
CA ALA A 348 -0.15 -4.15 -1.53
C ALA A 348 -0.34 -4.97 -0.24
N ILE A 349 -0.94 -4.40 0.80
CA ILE A 349 -1.31 -5.11 2.04
C ILE A 349 -2.32 -6.23 1.74
N GLY A 350 -3.35 -5.92 0.95
CA GLY A 350 -4.34 -6.92 0.52
C GLY A 350 -3.72 -8.07 -0.26
N ASN A 351 -2.76 -7.77 -1.15
CA ASN A 351 -2.01 -8.78 -1.91
C ASN A 351 -1.20 -9.72 -0.98
N VAL A 352 -0.60 -9.18 0.09
CA VAL A 352 0.05 -10.02 1.12
C VAL A 352 -0.97 -10.93 1.80
N TYR A 353 -2.16 -10.43 2.16
CA TYR A 353 -3.21 -11.25 2.78
C TYR A 353 -3.68 -12.40 1.89
N VAL A 354 -3.87 -12.15 0.60
CA VAL A 354 -4.25 -13.18 -0.38
C VAL A 354 -3.18 -14.26 -0.50
N ASN A 355 -1.93 -13.85 -0.76
CA ASN A 355 -0.83 -14.78 -0.95
C ASN A 355 -0.56 -15.64 0.30
N TYR A 356 -0.69 -15.05 1.49
CA TYR A 356 -0.57 -15.79 2.75
C TYR A 356 -1.63 -16.87 2.88
N ARG A 357 -2.89 -16.55 2.59
CA ARG A 357 -4.02 -17.50 2.67
C ARG A 357 -3.91 -18.60 1.63
N LEU A 358 -3.52 -18.28 0.42
CA LEU A 358 -3.26 -19.26 -0.62
C LEU A 358 -2.11 -20.21 -0.23
N PHE A 359 -1.05 -19.67 0.42
CA PHE A 359 -0.03 -20.54 1.00
C PHE A 359 -0.60 -21.47 2.07
N LEU A 360 -1.45 -20.99 2.98
CA LEU A 360 -2.07 -21.83 4.01
C LEU A 360 -2.99 -22.93 3.43
N LEU A 361 -3.59 -22.68 2.26
CA LEU A 361 -4.40 -23.66 1.51
C LEU A 361 -3.53 -24.69 0.78
N HIS A 362 -2.48 -24.25 0.09
CA HIS A 362 -1.77 -25.08 -0.90
C HIS A 362 -0.38 -25.55 -0.45
N GLY A 363 0.32 -24.79 0.40
CA GLY A 363 1.65 -25.11 0.90
C GLY A 363 2.80 -24.85 -0.08
N GLU A 364 2.56 -24.16 -1.20
CA GLU A 364 3.56 -23.89 -2.23
C GLU A 364 4.30 -22.57 -1.99
N SER A 365 5.62 -22.58 -2.19
CA SER A 365 6.48 -21.41 -1.98
C SER A 365 6.20 -20.24 -2.94
N LYS A 366 5.58 -20.50 -4.08
CA LYS A 366 5.26 -19.49 -5.11
C LYS A 366 4.43 -18.33 -4.55
N TYR A 367 3.55 -18.61 -3.60
CA TYR A 367 2.78 -17.56 -2.93
C TYR A 367 3.65 -16.67 -2.05
N TYR A 368 4.64 -17.25 -1.38
CA TYR A 368 5.62 -16.47 -0.63
C TYR A 368 6.62 -15.72 -1.50
N ASP A 369 6.87 -16.15 -2.73
CA ASP A 369 7.70 -15.39 -3.67
C ASP A 369 7.02 -14.06 -4.05
N VAL A 370 5.69 -14.07 -4.25
CA VAL A 370 4.89 -12.86 -4.46
C VAL A 370 4.78 -12.03 -3.18
N LEU A 371 4.49 -12.70 -2.04
CA LEU A 371 4.38 -12.05 -0.74
C LEU A 371 5.66 -11.32 -0.35
N GLU A 372 6.82 -11.98 -0.45
CA GLU A 372 8.11 -11.38 -0.12
C GLU A 372 8.43 -10.18 -1.01
N ARG A 373 8.20 -10.31 -2.32
CA ARG A 373 8.39 -9.21 -3.29
C ARG A 373 7.53 -8.01 -2.92
N THR A 374 6.24 -8.24 -2.66
CA THR A 374 5.30 -7.18 -2.25
C THR A 374 5.74 -6.54 -0.94
N LEU A 375 6.09 -7.36 0.04
CA LEU A 375 6.49 -6.93 1.37
C LEU A 375 7.73 -6.05 1.37
N TYR A 376 8.79 -6.45 0.66
CA TYR A 376 10.07 -5.74 0.63
C TYR A 376 10.11 -4.55 -0.33
N ASN A 377 9.11 -4.37 -1.17
CA ASN A 377 9.07 -3.28 -2.17
C ASN A 377 7.77 -2.50 -2.12
N GLY A 378 6.70 -2.96 -2.76
CA GLY A 378 5.46 -2.19 -2.93
C GLY A 378 4.72 -1.85 -1.62
N LEU A 379 4.85 -2.68 -0.59
CA LEU A 379 4.17 -2.43 0.69
C LEU A 379 4.95 -1.44 1.56
N ILE A 380 6.24 -1.72 1.85
CA ILE A 380 7.00 -0.86 2.77
C ILE A 380 7.42 0.48 2.15
N SER A 381 7.30 0.64 0.82
CA SER A 381 7.42 1.97 0.20
C SER A 381 6.28 2.89 0.64
N GLY A 382 5.14 2.34 1.04
CA GLY A 382 3.98 3.08 1.53
C GLY A 382 4.18 3.84 2.83
N VAL A 383 5.26 3.60 3.56
CA VAL A 383 5.60 4.29 4.82
C VAL A 383 7.07 4.70 4.84
N SER A 384 7.35 5.90 5.36
CA SER A 384 8.72 6.38 5.50
C SER A 384 9.50 5.56 6.53
N LEU A 385 10.82 5.62 6.44
CA LEU A 385 11.73 4.95 7.38
C LEU A 385 11.52 5.44 8.82
N GLU A 386 11.16 6.72 8.98
CA GLU A 386 10.82 7.33 10.26
C GLU A 386 9.42 6.97 10.76
N GLY A 387 8.53 6.47 9.90
CA GLY A 387 7.16 6.05 10.25
C GLY A 387 6.10 7.16 10.26
N ASN A 388 6.41 8.37 9.76
CA ASN A 388 5.53 9.55 9.81
C ASN A 388 5.20 10.16 8.44
N GLY A 389 5.65 9.56 7.36
CA GLY A 389 5.37 9.98 5.99
C GLY A 389 4.82 8.81 5.17
N PHE A 390 3.76 9.04 4.41
CA PHE A 390 3.04 7.97 3.74
C PHE A 390 2.90 8.22 2.25
N PHE A 391 2.87 7.14 1.47
CA PHE A 391 2.36 7.12 0.12
C PHE A 391 0.97 6.50 0.08
N TYR A 392 0.09 7.06 -0.72
CA TYR A 392 -1.17 6.44 -1.12
C TYR A 392 -0.90 5.61 -2.39
N PRO A 393 -0.63 6.20 -3.59
CA PRO A 393 -0.08 5.48 -4.73
C PRO A 393 1.44 5.30 -4.61
N ASN A 394 1.95 4.25 -5.25
CA ASN A 394 3.38 3.91 -5.30
C ASN A 394 3.83 3.77 -6.76
N PRO A 395 4.06 4.87 -7.49
CA PRO A 395 4.46 4.83 -8.89
C PRO A 395 5.89 4.29 -9.08
N LEU A 396 6.16 3.79 -10.29
CA LEU A 396 7.47 3.28 -10.66
C LEU A 396 8.32 4.30 -11.43
N GLU A 397 7.76 5.46 -11.72
CA GLU A 397 8.44 6.61 -12.32
C GLU A 397 7.86 7.90 -11.76
N SER A 398 8.70 8.92 -11.56
CA SER A 398 8.30 10.25 -11.10
C SER A 398 9.12 11.33 -11.78
N MET A 399 8.49 12.42 -12.16
CA MET A 399 9.13 13.66 -12.65
C MET A 399 9.30 14.71 -11.54
N GLY A 400 8.95 14.37 -10.28
CA GLY A 400 8.96 15.25 -9.13
C GLY A 400 7.56 15.64 -8.61
N GLN A 401 6.49 15.17 -9.25
CA GLN A 401 5.11 15.41 -8.84
C GLN A 401 4.67 14.60 -7.62
N HIS A 402 5.42 13.57 -7.25
CA HIS A 402 5.05 12.65 -6.19
C HIS A 402 5.87 12.90 -4.93
N GLN A 403 5.21 12.96 -3.77
CA GLN A 403 5.86 13.14 -2.46
C GLN A 403 5.10 12.46 -1.34
N ARG A 404 5.81 12.13 -0.25
CA ARG A 404 5.19 11.60 0.95
C ARG A 404 4.35 12.63 1.65
N GLN A 405 3.19 12.20 2.16
CA GLN A 405 2.25 13.03 2.92
C GLN A 405 2.29 12.62 4.38
N ALA A 406 2.14 13.60 5.28
CA ALA A 406 2.03 13.33 6.71
C ALA A 406 0.72 12.60 7.07
N TRP A 407 -0.35 12.84 6.32
CA TRP A 407 -1.66 12.22 6.45
C TRP A 407 -2.51 12.47 5.20
N PHE A 408 -3.65 11.79 5.08
CA PHE A 408 -4.60 11.94 3.98
C PHE A 408 -6.01 12.22 4.52
N GLY A 409 -6.85 12.91 3.75
CA GLY A 409 -8.26 13.06 4.04
C GLY A 409 -8.98 11.70 4.10
N CYS A 410 -8.73 10.85 3.09
CA CYS A 410 -9.01 9.42 3.13
C CYS A 410 -7.79 8.70 3.72
N ALA A 411 -7.80 8.40 5.01
CA ALA A 411 -6.63 7.90 5.72
C ALA A 411 -6.52 6.35 5.73
N CYS A 412 -7.04 5.69 4.69
CA CYS A 412 -7.02 4.22 4.64
C CYS A 412 -5.59 3.66 4.64
N CYS A 413 -4.65 4.21 3.88
CA CYS A 413 -3.29 3.70 3.79
C CYS A 413 -2.50 3.84 5.10
N PRO A 414 -2.42 5.02 5.76
CA PRO A 414 -1.74 5.13 7.04
C PRO A 414 -2.33 4.23 8.12
N SER A 415 -3.65 4.19 8.26
CA SER A 415 -4.33 3.35 9.26
C SER A 415 -4.16 1.85 8.96
N ASN A 416 -4.09 1.47 7.67
CA ASN A 416 -3.84 0.08 7.28
C ASN A 416 -2.39 -0.34 7.56
N ILE A 417 -1.40 0.55 7.38
CA ILE A 417 -0.01 0.34 7.79
C ILE A 417 0.08 0.14 9.31
N CYS A 418 -0.67 0.91 10.10
CA CYS A 418 -0.73 0.76 11.56
C CYS A 418 -1.09 -0.66 11.99
N ARG A 419 -2.06 -1.30 11.33
CA ARG A 419 -2.49 -2.66 11.69
C ARG A 419 -1.62 -3.76 11.06
N PHE A 420 -1.00 -3.49 9.88
CA PHE A 420 -0.23 -4.52 9.19
C PHE A 420 1.17 -4.73 9.80
N ILE A 421 1.96 -3.68 9.95
CA ILE A 421 3.38 -3.80 10.37
C ILE A 421 3.53 -4.58 11.69
N PRO A 422 2.76 -4.31 12.76
CA PRO A 422 2.88 -5.10 13.99
C PRO A 422 2.53 -6.58 13.85
N SER A 423 1.72 -6.96 12.86
CA SER A 423 1.33 -8.36 12.61
C SER A 423 2.36 -9.16 11.82
N LEU A 424 3.38 -8.50 11.22
CA LEU A 424 4.39 -9.10 10.37
C LEU A 424 5.03 -10.39 10.94
N PRO A 425 5.34 -10.50 12.24
CA PRO A 425 5.96 -11.72 12.76
C PRO A 425 5.13 -12.99 12.54
N GLY A 426 3.82 -12.88 12.31
CA GLY A 426 2.93 -13.99 12.00
C GLY A 426 3.13 -14.63 10.62
N TYR A 427 3.88 -13.98 9.73
CA TYR A 427 4.14 -14.48 8.38
C TYR A 427 5.45 -15.27 8.24
N ILE A 428 6.25 -15.38 9.31
CA ILE A 428 7.60 -15.97 9.23
C ILE A 428 7.54 -17.47 9.17
N TYR A 429 6.66 -18.08 9.97
CA TYR A 429 6.53 -19.51 10.11
C TYR A 429 5.08 -19.98 9.92
N ALA A 430 4.95 -21.25 9.55
CA ALA A 430 3.69 -21.99 9.62
C ALA A 430 3.96 -23.45 10.02
N VAL A 431 2.95 -24.16 10.45
CA VAL A 431 3.09 -25.56 10.90
C VAL A 431 2.01 -26.42 10.26
N LYS A 432 2.39 -27.60 9.78
CA LYS A 432 1.45 -28.65 9.38
C LYS A 432 1.88 -29.96 10.04
N ASP A 433 1.12 -30.44 10.97
CA ASP A 433 1.44 -31.65 11.73
C ASP A 433 2.84 -31.62 12.36
N ARG A 434 3.81 -32.22 11.70
CA ARG A 434 5.23 -32.28 12.09
C ARG A 434 6.14 -31.51 11.13
N ASP A 435 5.58 -30.73 10.22
CA ASP A 435 6.32 -29.89 9.28
C ASP A 435 6.31 -28.45 9.77
N VAL A 436 7.49 -27.87 9.89
CA VAL A 436 7.71 -26.46 10.21
C VAL A 436 8.18 -25.75 8.93
N TYR A 437 7.35 -24.87 8.41
CA TYR A 437 7.68 -24.03 7.27
C TYR A 437 8.43 -22.78 7.75
N VAL A 438 9.61 -22.53 7.17
CA VAL A 438 10.40 -21.32 7.36
C VAL A 438 10.28 -20.50 6.08
N ASN A 439 9.43 -19.48 6.09
CA ASN A 439 8.98 -18.78 4.91
C ASN A 439 9.67 -17.44 4.66
N LEU A 440 9.97 -16.70 5.74
CA LEU A 440 10.69 -15.42 5.66
C LEU A 440 11.97 -15.47 6.51
N PHE A 441 12.98 -14.76 6.02
CA PHE A 441 14.29 -14.71 6.65
C PHE A 441 14.50 -13.35 7.31
N LEU A 442 14.40 -13.33 8.64
CA LEU A 442 14.68 -12.19 9.47
C LEU A 442 15.07 -12.63 10.88
N SER A 443 15.95 -11.88 11.53
CA SER A 443 16.41 -12.21 12.87
C SER A 443 15.26 -12.17 13.87
N ASN A 444 15.02 -13.31 14.53
CA ASN A 444 13.91 -13.47 15.48
C ASN A 444 14.15 -14.63 16.47
N LYS A 445 13.30 -14.67 17.49
CA LYS A 445 13.12 -15.85 18.36
C LYS A 445 11.65 -16.27 18.29
N SER A 446 11.41 -17.56 18.21
CA SER A 446 10.05 -18.11 18.06
C SER A 446 9.75 -19.26 19.01
N ASN A 447 8.46 -19.40 19.37
CA ASN A 447 7.90 -20.52 20.10
C ASN A 447 6.78 -21.14 19.26
N LEU A 448 7.05 -22.32 18.71
CA LEU A 448 6.14 -23.04 17.82
C LEU A 448 5.49 -24.20 18.56
N SER A 449 4.29 -24.58 18.10
CA SER A 449 3.62 -25.81 18.53
C SER A 449 3.68 -26.82 17.40
N VAL A 450 4.48 -27.86 17.54
CA VAL A 450 4.66 -28.95 16.55
C VAL A 450 4.06 -30.23 17.10
N ALA A 451 3.02 -30.74 16.48
CA ALA A 451 2.22 -31.87 16.99
C ALA A 451 1.84 -31.67 18.48
N GLY A 452 1.43 -30.47 18.86
CA GLY A 452 1.06 -30.08 20.23
C GLY A 452 2.24 -29.99 21.21
N LYS A 453 3.49 -30.06 20.74
CA LYS A 453 4.70 -29.97 21.57
C LYS A 453 5.48 -28.71 21.27
N LYS A 454 6.10 -28.10 22.29
CA LYS A 454 6.87 -26.87 22.18
C LYS A 454 8.18 -27.10 21.43
N VAL A 455 8.41 -26.29 20.40
CA VAL A 455 9.67 -26.13 19.68
C VAL A 455 10.05 -24.64 19.68
N ALA A 456 11.26 -24.30 20.11
CA ALA A 456 11.77 -22.94 20.03
C ALA A 456 12.89 -22.87 18.98
N LEU A 457 12.76 -21.90 18.07
CA LEU A 457 13.76 -21.61 17.06
C LEU A 457 14.21 -20.15 17.18
N SER A 458 15.44 -19.86 16.76
CA SER A 458 15.89 -18.51 16.51
C SER A 458 16.56 -18.39 15.15
N GLN A 459 16.31 -17.31 14.45
CA GLN A 459 17.02 -16.95 13.23
C GLN A 459 17.96 -15.76 13.51
N THR A 460 19.14 -15.80 12.89
CA THR A 460 20.10 -14.68 12.87
C THR A 460 20.52 -14.46 11.43
N THR A 461 20.33 -13.24 10.91
CA THR A 461 20.65 -12.88 9.53
C THR A 461 20.72 -11.37 9.37
N GLU A 462 21.41 -10.91 8.34
CA GLU A 462 21.37 -9.53 7.83
C GLU A 462 20.52 -9.41 6.56
N TYR A 463 19.67 -10.41 6.26
CA TYR A 463 18.75 -10.35 5.14
C TYR A 463 17.86 -9.10 5.24
N PRO A 464 17.63 -8.32 4.15
CA PRO A 464 17.90 -8.62 2.74
C PRO A 464 19.27 -8.15 2.21
N TRP A 465 20.22 -7.79 3.08
CA TRP A 465 21.51 -7.24 2.66
C TRP A 465 22.53 -8.31 2.27
N ASN A 466 22.42 -9.50 2.83
CA ASN A 466 23.16 -10.68 2.41
C ASN A 466 22.32 -11.94 2.52
N GLY A 467 22.81 -13.04 1.95
CA GLY A 467 22.12 -14.32 1.91
C GLY A 467 22.47 -15.29 3.04
N ASP A 468 23.18 -14.86 4.08
CA ASP A 468 23.57 -15.71 5.19
C ASP A 468 22.49 -15.76 6.28
N ILE A 469 21.95 -16.95 6.54
CA ILE A 469 20.92 -17.18 7.55
C ILE A 469 21.37 -18.34 8.46
N ALA A 470 21.26 -18.17 9.76
CA ALA A 470 21.46 -19.21 10.75
C ALA A 470 20.16 -19.44 11.52
N ILE A 471 19.69 -20.69 11.53
CA ILE A 471 18.53 -21.11 12.32
C ILE A 471 19.03 -22.04 13.42
N ASN A 472 18.80 -21.72 14.69
CA ASN A 472 19.15 -22.56 15.82
C ASN A 472 17.90 -23.22 16.40
N VAL A 473 18.05 -24.45 16.83
CA VAL A 473 17.03 -25.17 17.62
C VAL A 473 17.32 -24.89 19.10
N ASP A 474 16.59 -23.95 19.68
CA ASP A 474 16.80 -23.53 21.07
C ASP A 474 16.13 -24.50 22.07
N GLN A 475 15.02 -25.11 21.67
CA GLN A 475 14.29 -26.14 22.42
C GLN A 475 13.52 -27.04 21.45
N ASN A 476 13.49 -28.33 21.75
CA ASN A 476 12.65 -29.31 21.04
C ASN A 476 12.02 -30.36 21.98
N ALA A 477 10.73 -30.27 22.18
CA ALA A 477 9.93 -31.27 22.87
C ALA A 477 9.15 -32.19 21.89
N ALA A 478 9.15 -31.86 20.58
CA ALA A 478 8.45 -32.67 19.56
C ALA A 478 9.25 -33.89 19.10
N GLY A 479 10.57 -33.90 19.32
CA GLY A 479 11.44 -34.98 18.89
C GLY A 479 11.77 -34.90 17.39
N MET A 480 11.20 -35.78 16.57
CA MET A 480 11.37 -35.74 15.11
C MET A 480 10.35 -34.80 14.49
N PHE A 481 10.83 -33.90 13.64
CA PHE A 481 10.01 -33.02 12.76
C PHE A 481 10.78 -32.65 11.50
N ALA A 482 10.07 -32.26 10.45
CA ALA A 482 10.67 -31.68 9.24
C ALA A 482 10.76 -30.16 9.31
N MET A 483 11.91 -29.60 8.97
CA MET A 483 12.08 -28.18 8.73
C MET A 483 12.06 -27.97 7.22
N LYS A 484 11.03 -27.28 6.72
CA LYS A 484 10.83 -26.93 5.31
C LYS A 484 11.30 -25.51 5.11
N ILE A 485 12.48 -25.34 4.52
CA ILE A 485 13.13 -24.05 4.28
C ILE A 485 12.77 -23.59 2.88
N ARG A 486 12.10 -22.46 2.75
CA ARG A 486 11.79 -21.86 1.45
C ARG A 486 13.07 -21.50 0.70
N ILE A 487 13.16 -21.93 -0.56
CA ILE A 487 14.17 -21.42 -1.48
C ILE A 487 13.51 -20.29 -2.30
N PRO A 488 13.89 -19.01 -2.13
CA PRO A 488 13.25 -17.91 -2.82
C PRO A 488 13.27 -18.03 -4.33
N GLY A 489 12.24 -17.51 -5.01
CA GLY A 489 12.15 -17.52 -6.48
C GLY A 489 13.37 -16.92 -7.17
N TRP A 490 13.88 -15.80 -6.64
CA TRP A 490 15.05 -15.12 -7.18
C TRP A 490 16.34 -16.00 -7.12
N VAL A 491 16.47 -16.91 -6.14
CA VAL A 491 17.54 -17.93 -6.12
C VAL A 491 17.30 -18.98 -7.20
N ARG A 492 16.05 -19.35 -7.44
CA ARG A 492 15.64 -20.38 -8.41
C ARG A 492 15.58 -19.88 -9.85
N ASN A 493 16.14 -18.70 -10.15
CA ASN A 493 16.08 -18.02 -11.46
C ASN A 493 14.64 -17.65 -11.87
N GLN A 494 13.80 -17.26 -10.92
CA GLN A 494 12.41 -16.91 -11.16
C GLN A 494 12.10 -15.57 -10.48
N VAL A 495 11.84 -14.53 -11.28
CA VAL A 495 11.51 -13.18 -10.78
C VAL A 495 10.16 -13.19 -10.07
N VAL A 496 9.15 -13.71 -10.76
CA VAL A 496 7.80 -13.99 -10.25
C VAL A 496 7.39 -15.38 -10.73
N PRO A 497 6.42 -16.06 -10.11
CA PRO A 497 6.03 -17.42 -10.52
C PRO A 497 5.21 -17.42 -11.83
N SER A 498 5.71 -16.75 -12.85
CA SER A 498 5.14 -16.64 -14.20
C SER A 498 6.19 -16.17 -15.21
N ASN A 499 5.73 -15.92 -16.45
CA ASN A 499 6.56 -15.33 -17.51
C ASN A 499 6.37 -13.82 -17.67
N LEU A 500 5.73 -13.15 -16.71
CA LEU A 500 5.52 -11.70 -16.76
C LEU A 500 6.84 -10.94 -16.67
N TYR A 501 7.78 -11.44 -15.87
CA TYR A 501 9.13 -10.91 -15.72
C TYR A 501 10.16 -12.04 -15.79
N GLN A 502 11.29 -11.75 -16.41
CA GLN A 502 12.38 -12.72 -16.58
C GLN A 502 13.73 -12.04 -16.36
N TYR A 503 14.69 -12.77 -15.79
CA TYR A 503 16.09 -12.31 -15.77
C TYR A 503 16.64 -12.21 -17.17
N SER A 504 17.46 -11.18 -17.45
CA SER A 504 18.12 -11.00 -18.74
C SER A 504 19.21 -12.06 -19.00
N ASP A 505 19.68 -12.70 -17.94
CA ASP A 505 20.61 -13.82 -17.98
C ASP A 505 19.89 -15.14 -17.62
N ASN A 506 20.53 -16.27 -17.93
CA ASN A 506 20.01 -17.59 -17.54
C ASN A 506 20.75 -18.17 -16.32
N LYS A 507 21.42 -17.32 -15.55
CA LYS A 507 22.19 -17.72 -14.38
C LYS A 507 21.27 -18.20 -13.26
N ARG A 508 21.53 -19.39 -12.75
CA ARG A 508 20.98 -19.83 -11.47
C ARG A 508 21.95 -19.44 -10.37
N LEU A 509 21.44 -18.78 -9.34
CA LEU A 509 22.24 -18.45 -8.18
C LEU A 509 22.49 -19.72 -7.36
N GLY A 510 23.67 -19.80 -6.76
CA GLY A 510 24.01 -20.89 -5.86
C GLY A 510 23.30 -20.74 -4.51
N TYR A 511 23.07 -21.88 -3.86
CA TYR A 511 22.71 -21.90 -2.45
C TYR A 511 23.31 -23.11 -1.77
N SER A 512 23.56 -23.03 -0.48
CA SER A 512 24.01 -24.15 0.33
C SER A 512 23.25 -24.21 1.65
N ILE A 513 22.99 -25.42 2.14
CA ILE A 513 22.34 -25.65 3.43
C ILE A 513 23.12 -26.72 4.19
N LYS A 514 23.56 -26.35 5.39
CA LYS A 514 24.36 -27.22 6.27
C LYS A 514 23.67 -27.36 7.61
N VAL A 515 23.77 -28.54 8.23
CA VAL A 515 23.35 -28.77 9.59
C VAL A 515 24.59 -29.11 10.43
N ASN A 516 24.86 -28.31 11.45
CA ASN A 516 26.04 -28.42 12.29
C ASN A 516 27.36 -28.42 11.49
N GLY A 517 27.41 -27.63 10.43
CA GLY A 517 28.59 -27.49 9.55
C GLY A 517 28.72 -28.58 8.47
N GLN A 518 27.84 -29.59 8.46
CA GLN A 518 27.85 -30.66 7.47
C GLN A 518 26.74 -30.46 6.41
N GLU A 519 27.05 -30.72 5.17
CA GLU A 519 26.04 -30.70 4.11
C GLU A 519 25.00 -31.76 4.36
N VAL A 520 23.74 -31.47 4.04
CA VAL A 520 22.62 -32.39 4.25
C VAL A 520 22.21 -32.97 2.90
N ALA A 521 22.11 -34.31 2.84
CA ALA A 521 21.56 -35.00 1.66
C ALA A 521 20.04 -34.83 1.66
N ALA A 522 19.57 -33.65 1.20
CA ALA A 522 18.16 -33.40 0.94
C ALA A 522 18.06 -32.67 -0.41
N SER A 523 16.90 -32.69 -1.02
CA SER A 523 16.62 -31.99 -2.28
C SER A 523 15.47 -31.01 -2.08
N MET A 524 15.46 -29.97 -2.92
CA MET A 524 14.30 -29.09 -3.04
C MET A 524 13.12 -29.88 -3.61
N THR A 525 11.99 -29.80 -2.95
CA THR A 525 10.74 -30.41 -3.39
C THR A 525 10.03 -29.54 -4.42
N GLU A 526 9.08 -30.09 -5.18
CA GLU A 526 8.34 -29.37 -6.23
C GLU A 526 7.61 -28.13 -5.70
N ASP A 527 7.19 -28.16 -4.42
CA ASP A 527 6.57 -27.03 -3.74
C ASP A 527 7.53 -25.86 -3.42
N GLY A 528 8.83 -26.01 -3.77
CA GLY A 528 9.85 -24.97 -3.61
C GLY A 528 10.50 -24.89 -2.23
N TYR A 529 10.43 -25.97 -1.45
CA TYR A 529 11.05 -26.07 -0.13
C TYR A 529 12.20 -27.07 -0.12
N TYR A 530 13.23 -26.75 0.65
CA TYR A 530 14.29 -27.69 1.02
C TYR A 530 13.91 -28.33 2.36
N THR A 531 13.60 -29.63 2.32
CA THR A 531 13.01 -30.32 3.47
C THR A 531 14.05 -31.17 4.22
N ILE A 532 14.24 -30.88 5.52
CA ILE A 532 15.17 -31.59 6.41
C ILE A 532 14.37 -32.29 7.51
N SER A 533 14.22 -33.59 7.43
CA SER A 533 13.51 -34.37 8.43
C SER A 533 14.51 -35.13 9.32
N ARG A 534 14.51 -34.81 10.63
CA ARG A 534 15.40 -35.49 11.61
C ARG A 534 14.90 -35.31 13.04
N LYS A 535 15.49 -36.06 13.95
CA LYS A 535 15.35 -35.86 15.40
C LYS A 535 16.26 -34.71 15.82
N TRP A 536 15.70 -33.52 15.87
CA TRP A 536 16.43 -32.32 16.26
C TRP A 536 16.79 -32.31 17.73
N LYS A 537 17.96 -31.77 18.05
CA LYS A 537 18.45 -31.57 19.42
C LYS A 537 18.60 -30.09 19.71
N LYS A 538 18.47 -29.67 20.96
CA LYS A 538 18.84 -28.35 21.41
C LYS A 538 20.30 -28.09 21.02
N GLY A 539 20.55 -26.95 20.40
CA GLY A 539 21.86 -26.50 19.90
C GLY A 539 22.15 -26.93 18.46
N ASP A 540 21.30 -27.73 17.82
CA ASP A 540 21.43 -27.98 16.38
C ASP A 540 21.29 -26.65 15.62
N LYS A 541 22.14 -26.45 14.61
CA LYS A 541 22.19 -25.21 13.81
C LYS A 541 22.06 -25.53 12.33
N VAL A 542 21.07 -24.94 11.67
CA VAL A 542 20.96 -24.91 10.22
C VAL A 542 21.61 -23.63 9.70
N GLN A 543 22.55 -23.75 8.79
CA GLN A 543 23.23 -22.64 8.12
C GLN A 543 22.81 -22.64 6.66
N ILE A 544 22.29 -21.54 6.22
CA ILE A 544 21.81 -21.31 4.86
C ILE A 544 22.65 -20.20 4.25
N HIS A 545 23.06 -20.36 3.02
CA HIS A 545 23.67 -19.31 2.21
C HIS A 545 22.96 -19.26 0.86
N PHE A 546 22.55 -18.05 0.46
CA PHE A 546 22.07 -17.74 -0.89
C PHE A 546 23.04 -16.80 -1.56
N ASP A 547 23.56 -17.16 -2.75
CA ASP A 547 24.29 -16.18 -3.56
C ASP A 547 23.35 -15.02 -3.87
N MET A 548 23.84 -13.78 -3.66
CA MET A 548 23.03 -12.60 -3.80
C MET A 548 23.74 -11.56 -4.68
N GLU A 549 23.45 -11.62 -5.97
CA GLU A 549 24.02 -10.72 -6.97
C GLU A 549 22.94 -9.74 -7.47
N ALA A 550 23.38 -8.57 -7.94
CA ALA A 550 22.51 -7.67 -8.68
C ALA A 550 22.24 -8.22 -10.07
N ARG A 551 20.98 -8.25 -10.49
CA ARG A 551 20.55 -8.83 -11.77
C ARG A 551 19.58 -7.90 -12.48
N THR A 552 19.61 -7.94 -13.79
CA THR A 552 18.68 -7.21 -14.66
C THR A 552 17.48 -8.08 -15.00
N VAL A 553 16.31 -7.45 -15.00
CA VAL A 553 15.02 -8.07 -15.29
C VAL A 553 14.40 -7.39 -16.51
N ARG A 554 13.77 -8.16 -17.37
CA ARG A 554 12.96 -7.69 -18.50
C ARG A 554 11.51 -8.08 -18.29
N ALA A 555 10.60 -7.18 -18.65
CA ALA A 555 9.19 -7.48 -18.71
C ALA A 555 8.84 -8.29 -19.96
N ASN A 556 7.72 -9.01 -19.89
CA ASN A 556 7.08 -9.60 -21.06
C ASN A 556 6.81 -8.52 -22.12
N ASN A 557 7.07 -8.81 -23.40
CA ASN A 557 6.90 -7.85 -24.50
C ASN A 557 5.46 -7.30 -24.67
N LYS A 558 4.46 -7.93 -24.03
CA LYS A 558 3.10 -7.42 -23.98
C LYS A 558 2.97 -6.21 -23.07
N VAL A 559 3.86 -6.04 -22.09
CA VAL A 559 3.93 -4.85 -21.25
C VAL A 559 4.60 -3.73 -22.05
N THR A 560 3.78 -2.92 -22.70
CA THR A 560 4.27 -1.90 -23.64
C THR A 560 5.06 -0.80 -22.94
N ALA A 561 4.73 -0.49 -21.70
CA ALA A 561 5.40 0.54 -20.91
C ALA A 561 6.87 0.24 -20.61
N ASP A 562 7.26 -1.05 -20.62
CA ASP A 562 8.60 -1.48 -20.22
C ASP A 562 9.46 -1.99 -21.39
N ARG A 563 8.96 -1.83 -22.62
CA ARG A 563 9.71 -2.27 -23.82
C ARG A 563 11.03 -1.52 -23.96
N GLY A 564 12.10 -2.26 -24.19
CA GLY A 564 13.44 -1.67 -24.32
C GLY A 564 14.06 -1.22 -23.01
N MET A 565 13.44 -1.57 -21.86
CA MET A 565 13.92 -1.23 -20.53
C MET A 565 14.28 -2.46 -19.71
N ILE A 566 15.02 -2.23 -18.64
CA ILE A 566 15.37 -3.21 -17.62
C ILE A 566 15.05 -2.65 -16.24
N SER A 567 14.61 -3.50 -15.34
CA SER A 567 14.63 -3.26 -13.91
C SER A 567 15.82 -3.97 -13.28
N ILE A 568 16.28 -3.51 -12.15
CA ILE A 568 17.41 -4.09 -11.42
C ILE A 568 16.93 -4.58 -10.06
N GLU A 569 17.28 -5.80 -9.71
CA GLU A 569 17.02 -6.34 -8.39
C GLU A 569 18.25 -7.05 -7.78
N ARG A 570 18.26 -7.15 -6.45
CA ARG A 570 19.27 -7.91 -5.71
C ARG A 570 18.59 -8.57 -4.51
N GLY A 571 18.58 -9.88 -4.48
CA GLY A 571 17.77 -10.62 -3.53
C GLY A 571 16.28 -10.27 -3.69
N PRO A 572 15.55 -9.98 -2.60
CA PRO A 572 14.15 -9.60 -2.65
C PRO A 572 13.91 -8.12 -3.03
N LEU A 573 14.98 -7.30 -3.11
CA LEU A 573 14.87 -5.86 -3.29
C LEU A 573 14.91 -5.47 -4.77
N VAL A 574 13.95 -4.66 -5.19
CA VAL A 574 13.96 -3.90 -6.44
C VAL A 574 14.67 -2.57 -6.19
N TYR A 575 15.47 -2.12 -7.15
CA TYR A 575 16.22 -0.88 -7.08
C TYR A 575 15.68 0.16 -8.06
N CYS A 576 15.86 1.43 -7.73
CA CYS A 576 15.50 2.56 -8.59
C CYS A 576 16.63 3.60 -8.63
N ALA A 577 16.67 4.36 -9.71
CA ALA A 577 17.44 5.60 -9.78
C ALA A 577 16.62 6.73 -9.15
N GLU A 578 17.25 7.54 -8.28
CA GLU A 578 16.65 8.74 -7.71
C GLU A 578 17.56 9.94 -7.91
N HIS A 579 16.98 11.11 -8.17
CA HIS A 579 17.73 12.33 -8.48
C HIS A 579 18.80 12.70 -7.43
N PRO A 580 18.57 12.65 -6.10
CA PRO A 580 19.57 13.08 -5.14
C PRO A 580 20.85 12.25 -5.12
N ASP A 581 20.85 11.06 -5.75
CA ASP A 581 22.02 10.19 -5.82
C ASP A 581 22.80 10.32 -7.13
N ASN A 582 22.32 11.16 -8.06
CA ASN A 582 22.84 11.26 -9.42
C ASN A 582 22.94 12.72 -9.88
N ASP A 583 24.12 13.17 -10.29
CA ASP A 583 24.39 14.56 -10.71
C ASP A 583 23.91 14.90 -12.13
N PHE A 584 23.14 13.99 -12.77
CA PHE A 584 22.60 14.16 -14.12
C PHE A 584 21.13 13.81 -14.17
N ASP A 585 20.45 14.20 -15.28
CA ASP A 585 19.04 13.87 -15.46
C ASP A 585 18.85 12.38 -15.73
N ILE A 586 18.35 11.65 -14.74
CA ILE A 586 18.11 10.21 -14.80
C ILE A 586 17.04 9.80 -15.83
N MET A 587 16.20 10.74 -16.29
CA MET A 587 15.20 10.46 -17.34
C MET A 587 15.85 10.21 -18.69
N GLY A 588 17.02 10.83 -18.94
CA GLY A 588 17.86 10.60 -20.12
C GLY A 588 18.84 9.42 -19.97
N ALA A 589 18.80 8.68 -18.85
CA ALA A 589 19.71 7.58 -18.62
C ALA A 589 19.52 6.47 -19.67
N LEU A 590 20.62 5.96 -20.18
CA LEU A 590 20.70 4.81 -21.09
C LEU A 590 21.68 3.78 -20.50
N MET A 591 21.17 2.61 -20.18
CA MET A 591 21.94 1.53 -19.60
C MET A 591 22.78 0.79 -20.64
N ASN A 592 23.97 0.36 -20.25
CA ASN A 592 24.76 -0.57 -21.04
C ASN A 592 24.00 -1.89 -21.26
N GLN A 593 24.27 -2.58 -22.36
CA GLN A 593 23.61 -3.86 -22.69
C GLN A 593 23.90 -4.96 -21.66
N ASN A 594 25.08 -4.96 -21.06
CA ASN A 594 25.50 -5.88 -20.00
C ASN A 594 26.07 -5.10 -18.81
N PRO A 595 25.21 -4.43 -18.01
CA PRO A 595 25.67 -3.59 -16.92
C PRO A 595 26.35 -4.43 -15.85
N GLN A 596 27.46 -3.90 -15.30
CA GLN A 596 28.16 -4.49 -14.16
C GLN A 596 27.87 -3.66 -12.91
N PHE A 597 27.51 -4.32 -11.84
CA PHE A 597 27.11 -3.65 -10.61
C PHE A 597 28.18 -3.80 -9.53
N ARG A 598 28.46 -2.72 -8.85
CA ARG A 598 29.29 -2.68 -7.63
C ARG A 598 28.41 -2.33 -6.45
N LEU A 599 28.64 -2.99 -5.32
CA LEU A 599 27.96 -2.65 -4.06
C LEU A 599 28.55 -1.36 -3.49
N GLY A 600 27.66 -0.42 -3.15
CA GLY A 600 27.97 0.77 -2.41
C GLY A 600 27.25 0.79 -1.06
N LYS A 601 27.58 1.77 -0.25
CA LYS A 601 26.89 2.06 1.03
C LYS A 601 26.28 3.44 0.94
N GLY A 602 25.08 3.58 1.47
CA GLY A 602 24.38 4.84 1.60
C GLY A 602 23.64 4.93 2.93
N GLU A 603 23.06 6.08 3.17
CA GLU A 603 22.23 6.34 4.34
C GLU A 603 21.05 7.22 3.92
N ILE A 604 19.85 6.84 4.31
CA ILE A 604 18.63 7.61 4.06
C ILE A 604 17.87 7.71 5.38
N ALA A 605 17.54 8.94 5.79
CA ALA A 605 16.85 9.21 7.05
C ALA A 605 17.50 8.50 8.27
N GLY A 606 18.84 8.52 8.35
CA GLY A 606 19.61 7.87 9.42
C GLY A 606 19.64 6.33 9.35
N THR A 607 19.07 5.74 8.29
CA THR A 607 19.03 4.28 8.10
C THR A 607 20.05 3.86 7.04
N PRO A 608 21.01 2.97 7.39
CA PRO A 608 21.95 2.43 6.41
C PRO A 608 21.24 1.61 5.32
N ILE A 609 21.66 1.82 4.08
CA ILE A 609 21.20 1.07 2.92
C ILE A 609 22.39 0.56 2.11
N GLN A 610 22.17 -0.48 1.30
CA GLN A 610 23.10 -0.87 0.26
C GLN A 610 22.66 -0.27 -1.07
N THR A 611 23.58 0.42 -1.75
CA THR A 611 23.36 0.96 -3.09
C THR A 611 23.99 0.04 -4.15
N LEU A 612 23.53 0.18 -5.38
CA LEU A 612 24.17 -0.42 -6.55
C LEU A 612 24.72 0.70 -7.42
N ILE A 613 25.97 0.53 -7.87
CA ILE A 613 26.66 1.51 -8.69
C ILE A 613 27.04 0.84 -10.00
N THR A 614 26.74 1.48 -11.13
CA THR A 614 27.03 0.98 -12.47
C THR A 614 27.34 2.12 -13.43
N ASP A 615 28.04 1.82 -14.51
CA ASP A 615 28.28 2.78 -15.58
C ASP A 615 27.07 2.80 -16.53
N ALA A 616 26.69 3.99 -16.96
CA ALA A 616 25.60 4.27 -17.88
C ALA A 616 25.95 5.47 -18.75
N GLN A 617 25.07 5.82 -19.67
CA GLN A 617 25.14 7.09 -20.41
C GLN A 617 23.94 7.96 -20.03
N THR A 618 24.06 9.27 -20.18
CA THR A 618 22.90 10.15 -20.22
C THR A 618 22.80 10.81 -21.59
N LEU A 619 21.58 10.89 -22.08
CA LEU A 619 21.25 11.54 -23.35
C LEU A 619 20.66 12.92 -23.08
N ASN A 620 21.23 13.94 -23.70
CA ASN A 620 20.77 15.32 -23.58
C ASN A 620 20.81 15.97 -24.98
N PHE A 621 19.91 16.92 -25.24
CA PHE A 621 20.00 17.76 -26.42
C PHE A 621 20.98 18.90 -26.17
N ASP A 622 21.87 19.16 -27.13
CA ASP A 622 22.72 20.35 -27.14
C ASP A 622 21.93 21.61 -27.53
N LYS A 623 22.62 22.76 -27.57
CA LYS A 623 22.00 24.03 -27.92
C LYS A 623 21.45 24.10 -29.35
N GLU A 624 21.96 23.26 -30.21
CA GLU A 624 21.56 23.09 -31.60
C GLU A 624 20.43 22.05 -31.78
N GLY A 625 19.94 21.46 -30.68
CA GLY A 625 18.89 20.46 -30.68
C GLY A 625 19.36 19.06 -31.12
N LYS A 626 20.68 18.83 -31.16
CA LYS A 626 21.25 17.52 -31.49
C LYS A 626 21.43 16.68 -30.24
N LEU A 627 20.98 15.42 -30.29
CA LEU A 627 21.14 14.47 -29.20
C LEU A 627 22.61 14.11 -28.99
N LYS A 628 23.08 14.23 -27.75
CA LYS A 628 24.43 13.87 -27.32
C LYS A 628 24.36 12.88 -26.16
N ALA A 629 25.24 11.90 -26.19
CA ALA A 629 25.47 10.98 -25.09
C ALA A 629 26.72 11.40 -24.32
N SER A 630 26.68 11.24 -23.00
CA SER A 630 27.84 11.38 -22.11
C SER A 630 27.86 10.25 -21.11
N ASP A 631 29.06 9.76 -20.83
CA ASP A 631 29.25 8.67 -19.84
C ASP A 631 29.00 9.20 -18.42
N GLN A 632 28.33 8.39 -17.61
CA GLN A 632 27.92 8.69 -16.25
C GLN A 632 28.11 7.49 -15.35
N THR A 633 28.24 7.75 -14.08
CA THR A 633 28.10 6.71 -13.04
C THR A 633 26.72 6.83 -12.44
N LEU A 634 25.92 5.78 -12.55
CA LEU A 634 24.56 5.70 -12.04
C LEU A 634 24.54 4.98 -10.69
N THR A 635 23.97 5.66 -9.69
CA THR A 635 23.74 5.10 -8.35
C THR A 635 22.27 4.76 -8.20
N LEU A 636 22.00 3.53 -7.75
CA LEU A 636 20.67 3.00 -7.52
C LEU A 636 20.48 2.72 -6.03
N ILE A 637 19.28 3.02 -5.52
CA ILE A 637 18.85 2.76 -4.14
C ILE A 637 17.71 1.75 -4.12
N PRO A 638 17.45 1.04 -3.00
CA PRO A 638 16.25 0.21 -2.88
C PRO A 638 14.97 1.03 -3.07
N TYR A 639 14.03 0.53 -3.87
CA TYR A 639 12.78 1.23 -4.22
C TYR A 639 12.01 1.72 -2.99
N TYR A 640 11.94 0.96 -1.90
CA TYR A 640 11.21 1.40 -0.70
C TYR A 640 11.80 2.67 -0.05
N ALA A 641 13.03 3.02 -0.38
CA ALA A 641 13.77 4.12 0.25
C ALA A 641 13.68 5.45 -0.51
N TRP A 642 13.05 5.50 -1.68
CA TRP A 642 12.93 6.73 -2.44
C TRP A 642 12.01 7.78 -1.79
N CYS A 643 12.19 9.05 -2.17
CA CYS A 643 11.38 10.20 -1.73
C CYS A 643 11.41 10.46 -0.21
N HIS A 644 12.58 10.23 0.42
CA HIS A 644 12.85 10.67 1.80
C HIS A 644 13.61 12.00 1.85
N ARG A 645 14.10 12.47 0.70
CA ARG A 645 14.92 13.68 0.57
C ARG A 645 14.22 14.77 -0.25
N GLY A 646 12.89 14.79 -0.18
CA GLY A 646 12.00 15.65 -0.95
C GLY A 646 11.50 15.00 -2.24
N SER A 647 10.59 15.70 -2.94
CA SER A 647 10.11 15.27 -4.25
C SER A 647 11.21 15.39 -5.31
N GLY A 648 11.21 14.47 -6.25
CA GLY A 648 12.22 14.47 -7.31
C GLY A 648 11.98 13.40 -8.36
N LYS A 649 12.85 13.37 -9.37
CA LYS A 649 12.79 12.34 -10.40
C LYS A 649 13.21 11.00 -9.85
N MET A 650 12.50 9.95 -10.27
CA MET A 650 12.78 8.56 -9.90
C MET A 650 12.39 7.63 -11.04
N ARG A 651 13.13 6.55 -11.26
CA ARG A 651 12.80 5.49 -12.21
C ARG A 651 13.19 4.11 -11.69
N VAL A 652 12.28 3.14 -11.82
CA VAL A 652 12.52 1.71 -11.59
C VAL A 652 12.97 1.04 -12.89
N TRP A 653 12.31 1.35 -14.01
CA TRP A 653 12.62 0.81 -15.32
C TRP A 653 13.58 1.74 -16.07
N LEU A 654 14.76 1.23 -16.39
CA LEU A 654 15.85 1.98 -17.00
C LEU A 654 16.04 1.55 -18.45
N PRO A 655 16.07 2.49 -19.42
CA PRO A 655 16.22 2.20 -20.83
C PRO A 655 17.54 1.50 -21.18
N GLN A 656 17.46 0.50 -22.04
CA GLN A 656 18.59 -0.08 -22.80
C GLN A 656 18.47 0.20 -24.30
N ASP A 657 17.29 0.62 -24.76
CA ASP A 657 17.02 1.05 -26.13
C ASP A 657 16.91 2.57 -26.16
N LEU A 658 17.53 3.20 -27.16
CA LEU A 658 17.44 4.64 -27.40
C LEU A 658 15.99 5.14 -27.50
N ASN A 659 15.12 4.34 -28.13
CA ASN A 659 13.70 4.71 -28.29
C ASN A 659 12.90 4.67 -26.99
N ALA A 660 13.42 4.04 -25.96
CA ALA A 660 12.80 3.99 -24.63
C ALA A 660 13.35 5.09 -23.69
N THR A 661 14.34 5.88 -24.14
CA THR A 661 14.86 7.01 -23.36
C THR A 661 13.93 8.21 -23.46
N ASN A 662 13.91 9.02 -22.41
CA ASN A 662 13.24 10.32 -22.39
C ASN A 662 14.26 11.44 -22.12
N PRO A 663 15.07 11.83 -23.13
CA PRO A 663 16.11 12.82 -22.96
C PRO A 663 15.50 14.18 -22.61
N SER A 664 16.10 14.86 -21.66
CA SER A 664 15.71 16.23 -21.35
C SER A 664 15.77 17.14 -22.56
N GLN A 665 14.63 17.68 -22.94
CA GLN A 665 14.53 18.70 -23.96
C GLN A 665 15.39 19.93 -23.59
N PRO A 666 15.88 20.73 -24.56
CA PRO A 666 16.59 21.96 -24.25
C PRO A 666 15.77 22.83 -23.29
N ALA A 667 16.45 23.40 -22.31
CA ALA A 667 15.78 24.23 -21.33
C ALA A 667 15.13 25.46 -21.99
N THR A 668 13.83 25.61 -21.80
CA THR A 668 13.03 26.75 -22.28
C THR A 668 13.01 27.87 -21.25
N LEU A 669 12.50 29.06 -21.63
CA LEU A 669 12.27 30.14 -20.68
C LEU A 669 11.33 29.67 -19.55
N ALA A 670 10.23 29.01 -19.90
CA ALA A 670 9.28 28.44 -18.93
C ALA A 670 9.97 27.44 -17.95
N SER A 671 10.75 26.48 -18.46
CA SER A 671 11.37 25.47 -17.61
C SER A 671 12.45 25.99 -16.65
N LYS A 672 12.98 27.19 -16.91
CA LYS A 672 13.92 27.90 -16.03
C LYS A 672 13.22 28.83 -15.05
N SER A 673 11.92 29.03 -15.16
CA SER A 673 11.15 30.00 -14.38
C SER A 673 10.71 29.39 -13.03
N LYS A 674 10.66 30.27 -12.03
CA LYS A 674 10.01 29.91 -10.77
C LYS A 674 8.51 29.95 -10.96
N VAL A 675 7.86 28.85 -10.59
CA VAL A 675 6.40 28.70 -10.67
C VAL A 675 5.71 29.19 -9.39
N SER A 676 4.50 29.69 -9.53
CA SER A 676 3.64 30.11 -8.42
C SER A 676 2.17 29.96 -8.79
N SER A 677 1.28 29.91 -7.80
CA SER A 677 -0.16 29.79 -8.02
C SER A 677 -0.95 30.63 -7.01
N SER A 678 -2.24 30.85 -7.32
CA SER A 678 -3.23 31.44 -6.40
C SER A 678 -3.60 30.55 -5.23
N THR A 679 -3.24 29.27 -5.29
CA THR A 679 -3.58 28.26 -4.29
C THR A 679 -2.32 27.73 -3.61
N ASP A 680 -2.28 27.80 -2.29
CA ASP A 680 -1.19 27.20 -1.52
C ASP A 680 -1.20 25.67 -1.66
N ASN A 681 -0.01 25.08 -1.76
CA ASN A 681 0.19 23.62 -1.88
C ASN A 681 -0.56 22.99 -3.08
N MET A 682 -0.65 23.70 -4.20
CA MET A 682 -1.26 23.20 -5.42
C MET A 682 -0.57 21.90 -5.87
N PRO A 683 -1.32 20.83 -6.13
CA PRO A 683 -0.74 19.52 -6.48
C PRO A 683 0.04 19.63 -7.81
N ALA A 684 1.21 19.00 -7.85
CA ALA A 684 2.07 18.88 -9.02
C ALA A 684 2.28 20.20 -9.80
N LEU A 685 2.43 21.33 -9.11
CA LEU A 685 2.55 22.64 -9.76
C LEU A 685 3.66 22.71 -10.81
N SER A 686 4.74 21.94 -10.65
CA SER A 686 5.84 21.83 -11.61
C SER A 686 5.46 21.19 -12.95
N ALA A 687 4.29 20.57 -13.05
CA ALA A 687 3.80 20.03 -14.32
C ALA A 687 3.70 21.11 -15.42
N ILE A 688 3.36 22.36 -15.05
CA ILE A 688 3.16 23.42 -16.03
C ILE A 688 4.41 23.82 -16.82
N ASN A 689 5.61 23.37 -16.40
CA ASN A 689 6.87 23.69 -17.06
C ASN A 689 7.87 22.52 -17.13
N ASP A 690 7.38 21.31 -17.02
CA ASP A 690 8.19 20.07 -17.08
C ASP A 690 8.54 19.66 -18.52
N ARG A 691 7.92 20.29 -19.53
CA ARG A 691 8.13 20.08 -20.98
C ARG A 691 7.55 18.74 -21.48
N LEU A 692 6.64 18.16 -20.74
CA LEU A 692 5.92 16.97 -21.15
C LEU A 692 4.60 17.37 -21.82
N ILE A 693 4.44 16.93 -23.05
CA ILE A 693 3.24 17.24 -23.84
C ILE A 693 2.28 16.07 -23.73
N PRO A 694 1.04 16.30 -23.28
CA PRO A 694 0.03 15.25 -23.17
C PRO A 694 -0.40 14.74 -24.56
N LYS A 695 -0.87 13.52 -24.62
CA LYS A 695 -1.44 12.90 -25.85
C LYS A 695 -2.87 13.33 -26.08
N ASP A 696 -3.61 13.56 -25.00
CA ASP A 696 -5.01 13.98 -25.00
C ASP A 696 -5.31 14.76 -23.71
N GLU A 697 -6.56 15.19 -23.52
CA GLU A 697 -7.01 15.99 -22.38
C GLU A 697 -7.04 15.23 -21.04
N ASN A 698 -6.90 13.92 -21.03
CA ASN A 698 -6.91 13.06 -19.82
C ASN A 698 -5.69 12.13 -19.79
N ASP A 699 -4.59 12.51 -20.39
CA ASP A 699 -3.36 11.71 -20.40
C ASP A 699 -2.78 11.55 -18.99
N ARG A 700 -3.02 10.38 -18.38
CA ARG A 700 -2.51 10.04 -17.06
C ARG A 700 -1.03 9.62 -17.06
N SER A 701 -0.39 9.53 -18.22
CA SER A 701 1.02 9.16 -18.35
C SER A 701 1.98 10.33 -18.12
N VAL A 702 1.48 11.56 -18.03
CA VAL A 702 2.26 12.78 -17.74
C VAL A 702 1.68 13.53 -16.55
N PRO A 703 2.51 14.29 -15.79
CA PRO A 703 2.02 15.12 -14.69
C PRO A 703 1.02 16.18 -15.17
N TYR A 704 0.10 16.55 -14.29
CA TYR A 704 -0.85 17.65 -14.47
C TYR A 704 -1.14 18.30 -13.12
N THR A 705 -1.59 19.55 -13.16
CA THR A 705 -2.01 20.31 -11.99
C THR A 705 -3.47 20.76 -12.12
N HIS A 706 -4.16 20.98 -11.00
CA HIS A 706 -5.59 21.35 -11.00
C HIS A 706 -5.97 22.11 -9.72
N TRP A 707 -7.10 22.81 -9.76
CA TRP A 707 -7.67 23.52 -8.62
C TRP A 707 -8.76 22.75 -7.86
N TRP A 708 -9.13 21.55 -8.32
CA TRP A 708 -10.16 20.76 -7.63
C TRP A 708 -9.91 20.70 -6.11
N PRO A 709 -10.95 20.90 -5.23
CA PRO A 709 -12.38 20.97 -5.59
C PRO A 709 -12.94 22.40 -5.83
N LYS A 710 -12.12 23.43 -6.06
CA LYS A 710 -12.61 24.78 -6.33
C LYS A 710 -13.37 24.84 -7.67
N ASN A 711 -14.42 25.68 -7.72
CA ASN A 711 -15.21 25.98 -8.91
C ASN A 711 -15.69 27.43 -8.87
N GLY A 712 -16.17 27.97 -10.01
CA GLY A 712 -16.75 29.31 -10.12
C GLY A 712 -15.83 30.47 -9.70
N THR A 713 -14.52 30.22 -9.51
CA THR A 713 -13.57 31.22 -9.05
C THR A 713 -12.59 31.61 -10.15
N THR A 714 -11.95 32.78 -9.97
CA THR A 714 -10.83 33.19 -10.83
C THR A 714 -9.53 32.86 -10.12
N GLU A 715 -8.74 32.02 -10.77
CA GLU A 715 -7.46 31.51 -10.26
C GLU A 715 -6.32 31.95 -11.18
N TRP A 716 -5.08 31.76 -10.73
CA TRP A 716 -3.93 32.11 -11.59
C TRP A 716 -2.72 31.17 -11.33
N LEU A 717 -1.89 31.07 -12.39
CA LEU A 717 -0.54 30.50 -12.35
C LEU A 717 0.46 31.58 -12.78
N GLY A 718 1.66 31.53 -12.26
CA GLY A 718 2.68 32.52 -12.53
C GLY A 718 4.05 31.95 -12.85
N TYR A 719 4.75 32.59 -13.79
CA TYR A 719 6.18 32.44 -14.02
C TYR A 719 6.92 33.70 -13.57
N GLU A 720 7.98 33.49 -12.80
CA GLU A 720 9.02 34.48 -12.58
C GLU A 720 10.27 34.07 -13.37
N PHE A 721 10.64 34.81 -14.39
CA PHE A 721 11.77 34.54 -15.27
C PHE A 721 13.10 34.79 -14.55
N PRO A 722 14.17 34.01 -14.87
CA PRO A 722 15.50 34.26 -14.32
C PRO A 722 16.01 35.71 -14.63
N GLU A 723 15.68 36.22 -15.82
CA GLU A 723 16.03 37.57 -16.31
C GLU A 723 14.85 38.18 -17.05
N VAL A 724 14.92 39.51 -17.26
CA VAL A 724 13.93 40.20 -18.08
C VAL A 724 13.98 39.65 -19.50
N SER A 725 12.88 39.11 -19.97
CA SER A 725 12.77 38.47 -21.28
C SER A 725 11.66 39.06 -22.11
N THR A 726 11.80 38.99 -23.44
CA THR A 726 10.74 39.40 -24.37
C THR A 726 9.94 38.16 -24.72
N VAL A 727 8.61 38.23 -24.54
CA VAL A 727 7.67 37.16 -24.86
C VAL A 727 6.54 37.64 -25.73
N GLN A 728 6.06 36.81 -26.65
CA GLN A 728 5.04 37.17 -27.65
C GLN A 728 4.01 36.08 -27.93
N SER A 729 4.14 34.91 -27.25
CA SER A 729 3.15 33.84 -27.32
C SER A 729 3.10 33.00 -26.06
N ALA A 730 1.93 32.40 -25.82
CA ALA A 730 1.71 31.42 -24.80
C ALA A 730 0.88 30.27 -25.35
N THR A 731 1.25 29.02 -24.98
CA THR A 731 0.51 27.80 -25.36
C THR A 731 0.17 27.06 -24.09
N VAL A 732 -1.09 26.61 -23.93
CA VAL A 732 -1.57 25.84 -22.79
C VAL A 732 -2.18 24.54 -23.26
N TYR A 733 -1.94 23.46 -22.52
CA TYR A 733 -2.60 22.16 -22.69
C TYR A 733 -3.51 21.93 -21.49
N TRP A 734 -4.83 21.94 -21.72
CA TRP A 734 -5.83 21.81 -20.66
C TRP A 734 -6.04 20.37 -20.23
N TYR A 735 -6.21 20.16 -18.93
CA TYR A 735 -6.61 18.91 -18.34
C TYR A 735 -8.13 18.87 -18.15
N ASP A 736 -8.77 17.79 -18.62
CA ASP A 736 -10.22 17.54 -18.49
C ASP A 736 -10.46 16.04 -18.26
N ASP A 737 -11.01 15.67 -17.14
CA ASP A 737 -11.30 14.27 -16.75
C ASP A 737 -12.78 13.91 -16.83
N GLY A 738 -13.57 14.67 -17.62
CA GLY A 738 -14.95 14.35 -17.86
C GLY A 738 -15.18 13.03 -18.58
N PRO A 739 -16.37 12.41 -18.39
CA PRO A 739 -17.49 12.92 -17.60
C PRO A 739 -17.40 12.63 -16.09
N TRP A 740 -16.48 11.75 -15.64
CA TRP A 740 -16.48 11.17 -14.31
C TRP A 740 -15.69 11.98 -13.27
N GLY A 741 -14.69 12.73 -13.72
CA GLY A 741 -13.88 13.58 -12.83
C GLY A 741 -14.46 14.99 -12.67
N GLY A 742 -13.86 15.76 -11.76
CA GLY A 742 -14.32 17.10 -11.40
C GLY A 742 -13.65 18.26 -12.14
N CYS A 743 -12.76 18.00 -13.12
CA CYS A 743 -12.07 19.02 -13.89
C CYS A 743 -12.59 19.09 -15.32
N ARG A 744 -12.74 20.32 -15.83
CA ARG A 744 -13.12 20.64 -17.22
C ARG A 744 -12.17 21.70 -17.78
N VAL A 745 -12.19 21.91 -19.08
CA VAL A 745 -11.55 23.08 -19.66
C VAL A 745 -12.12 24.36 -19.02
N PRO A 746 -11.33 25.45 -18.85
CA PRO A 746 -11.81 26.64 -18.16
C PRO A 746 -12.89 27.37 -18.97
N MET A 747 -13.66 28.25 -18.30
CA MET A 747 -14.59 29.17 -18.97
C MET A 747 -13.87 30.17 -19.86
N SER A 748 -12.76 30.69 -19.37
CA SER A 748 -11.91 31.63 -20.10
C SER A 748 -10.54 31.72 -19.42
N TRP A 749 -9.57 32.25 -20.15
CA TRP A 749 -8.25 32.56 -19.64
C TRP A 749 -7.66 33.80 -20.33
N LYS A 750 -6.61 34.37 -19.73
CA LYS A 750 -5.84 35.48 -20.30
C LYS A 750 -4.42 35.54 -19.78
N ILE A 751 -3.53 36.18 -20.49
CA ILE A 751 -2.15 36.44 -20.09
C ILE A 751 -1.99 37.84 -19.57
N LEU A 752 -1.37 37.94 -18.39
CA LEU A 752 -0.93 39.21 -17.80
C LEU A 752 0.60 39.20 -17.70
N TYR A 753 1.20 40.37 -17.92
CA TYR A 753 2.62 40.58 -17.68
C TYR A 753 2.82 41.56 -16.53
N LYS A 754 3.96 41.45 -15.85
CA LYS A 754 4.32 42.38 -14.79
C LYS A 754 5.08 43.58 -15.39
N SER A 755 4.51 44.79 -15.29
CA SER A 755 5.14 46.03 -15.75
C SER A 755 6.38 46.37 -14.91
N GLU A 756 7.20 47.29 -15.37
CA GLU A 756 8.36 47.80 -14.62
C GLU A 756 7.94 48.47 -13.29
N GLN A 757 6.72 48.97 -13.21
CA GLN A 757 6.13 49.52 -11.98
C GLN A 757 5.54 48.47 -11.05
N GLY A 758 5.65 47.20 -11.43
CA GLY A 758 5.18 46.04 -10.62
C GLY A 758 3.69 45.75 -10.75
N GLN A 759 2.96 46.41 -11.64
CA GLN A 759 1.54 46.18 -11.89
C GLN A 759 1.34 45.03 -12.88
N TRP A 760 0.28 44.22 -12.67
CA TRP A 760 -0.14 43.20 -13.62
C TRP A 760 -1.05 43.83 -14.68
N LEU A 761 -0.62 43.78 -15.93
CA LEU A 761 -1.32 44.34 -17.08
C LEU A 761 -1.62 43.25 -18.10
N PRO A 762 -2.79 43.28 -18.78
CA PRO A 762 -3.06 42.34 -19.85
C PRO A 762 -2.14 42.61 -21.05
N VAL A 763 -1.75 41.54 -21.75
CA VAL A 763 -1.03 41.70 -23.03
C VAL A 763 -1.94 42.32 -24.10
N SER A 764 -1.36 43.08 -25.00
CA SER A 764 -2.07 43.72 -26.13
C SER A 764 -1.95 42.86 -27.40
N GLY A 765 -2.83 43.11 -28.38
CA GLY A 765 -2.79 42.41 -29.68
C GLY A 765 -3.04 40.87 -29.61
N ALA A 766 -3.66 40.38 -28.54
CA ALA A 766 -3.96 38.97 -28.43
C ALA A 766 -4.95 38.51 -29.50
N ASN A 767 -4.62 37.45 -30.23
CA ASN A 767 -5.42 36.89 -31.31
C ASN A 767 -6.58 35.98 -30.85
N GLY A 768 -6.88 35.96 -29.53
CA GLY A 768 -7.90 35.14 -28.91
C GLY A 768 -7.31 34.11 -27.94
N TYR A 769 -8.17 33.57 -27.04
CA TYR A 769 -7.79 32.64 -25.98
C TYR A 769 -8.60 31.31 -26.13
N PRO A 770 -8.12 30.36 -26.94
CA PRO A 770 -8.86 29.13 -27.19
C PRO A 770 -8.92 28.25 -25.93
N VAL A 771 -10.04 27.51 -25.77
CA VAL A 771 -10.31 26.60 -24.66
C VAL A 771 -10.73 25.22 -25.19
N GLU A 772 -9.92 24.65 -26.06
CA GLU A 772 -10.21 23.37 -26.72
C GLU A 772 -9.57 22.19 -25.95
N LYS A 773 -10.21 21.02 -26.00
CA LYS A 773 -9.74 19.78 -25.39
C LYS A 773 -8.70 19.09 -26.26
N GLY A 774 -7.69 18.46 -25.62
CA GLY A 774 -6.76 17.54 -26.26
C GLY A 774 -5.80 18.20 -27.26
N VAL A 775 -5.78 19.51 -27.36
CA VAL A 775 -4.96 20.26 -28.31
C VAL A 775 -4.21 21.43 -27.69
N ALA A 776 -3.19 21.90 -28.39
CA ALA A 776 -2.43 23.09 -28.01
C ALA A 776 -3.24 24.37 -28.16
N CYS A 777 -3.67 24.98 -27.07
CA CYS A 777 -4.36 26.28 -27.05
C CYS A 777 -3.35 27.42 -27.04
N THR A 778 -3.08 27.98 -28.21
CA THR A 778 -2.04 29.01 -28.41
C THR A 778 -2.63 30.42 -28.60
N VAL A 779 -2.10 31.40 -27.87
CA VAL A 779 -2.34 32.83 -28.05
C VAL A 779 -1.04 33.51 -28.48
N ASN A 780 -1.11 34.35 -29.54
CA ASN A 780 -0.06 35.26 -29.93
C ASN A 780 -0.48 36.67 -29.55
N PHE A 781 0.46 37.49 -29.12
CA PHE A 781 0.23 38.85 -28.65
C PHE A 781 1.43 39.78 -28.99
N ASP A 782 1.24 41.07 -28.85
CA ASP A 782 2.32 42.02 -29.06
C ASP A 782 3.50 41.72 -28.13
N PRO A 783 4.75 41.78 -28.60
CA PRO A 783 5.91 41.48 -27.78
C PRO A 783 5.94 42.33 -26.50
N VAL A 784 6.03 41.70 -25.35
CA VAL A 784 6.16 42.34 -24.05
C VAL A 784 7.50 41.99 -23.40
N ARG A 785 8.19 43.00 -22.88
CA ARG A 785 9.43 42.84 -22.12
C ARG A 785 9.10 42.83 -20.63
N THR A 786 9.29 41.67 -19.99
CA THR A 786 8.87 41.47 -18.59
C THR A 786 9.77 40.48 -17.85
N LYS A 787 9.71 40.48 -16.52
CA LYS A 787 10.31 39.51 -15.64
C LYS A 787 9.31 38.46 -15.16
N ALA A 788 8.02 38.65 -15.36
CA ALA A 788 7.01 37.72 -14.92
C ALA A 788 5.75 37.73 -15.78
N LEU A 789 5.19 36.56 -16.00
CA LEU A 789 3.88 36.36 -16.60
C LEU A 789 2.92 35.71 -15.59
N ARG A 790 1.65 35.99 -15.79
CA ARG A 790 0.54 35.34 -15.09
C ARG A 790 -0.47 34.85 -16.10
N LEU A 791 -0.86 33.59 -15.96
CA LEU A 791 -1.98 32.97 -16.62
C LEU A 791 -3.17 33.07 -15.67
N GLU A 792 -4.14 33.91 -15.95
CA GLU A 792 -5.37 34.07 -15.18
C GLU A 792 -6.49 33.24 -15.83
N ILE A 793 -7.21 32.46 -15.03
CA ILE A 793 -8.13 31.42 -15.48
C ILE A 793 -9.44 31.56 -14.72
N VAL A 794 -10.57 31.54 -15.43
CA VAL A 794 -11.92 31.47 -14.82
C VAL A 794 -12.39 30.02 -14.82
N LEU A 795 -12.60 29.48 -13.65
CA LEU A 795 -13.10 28.11 -13.48
C LEU A 795 -14.59 28.02 -13.86
N PRO A 796 -15.06 26.86 -14.38
CA PRO A 796 -16.50 26.62 -14.55
C PRO A 796 -17.27 26.69 -13.24
N ASP A 797 -18.57 27.04 -13.30
CA ASP A 797 -19.41 27.22 -12.11
C ASP A 797 -19.56 25.93 -11.29
N ASP A 798 -19.69 24.79 -11.96
CA ASP A 798 -19.94 23.48 -11.33
C ASP A 798 -18.73 22.54 -11.35
N ASN A 799 -17.61 22.97 -11.93
CA ASN A 799 -16.42 22.13 -12.08
C ASN A 799 -15.14 22.95 -11.82
N SER A 800 -14.09 22.25 -11.53
CA SER A 800 -12.74 22.80 -11.48
C SER A 800 -12.10 22.84 -12.87
N ALA A 801 -10.85 23.30 -12.95
CA ALA A 801 -10.02 23.20 -14.14
C ALA A 801 -8.61 22.73 -13.76
N GLY A 802 -7.87 22.28 -14.78
CA GLY A 802 -6.48 21.91 -14.64
C GLY A 802 -5.73 22.06 -15.96
N LEU A 803 -4.42 21.90 -15.90
CA LEU A 803 -3.57 21.91 -17.10
C LEU A 803 -2.33 21.01 -16.93
N PHE A 804 -1.79 20.63 -18.05
CA PHE A 804 -0.56 19.85 -18.16
C PHE A 804 0.67 20.76 -18.30
N GLU A 805 0.73 21.56 -19.35
CA GLU A 805 1.91 22.34 -19.71
C GLU A 805 1.53 23.78 -20.11
N TRP A 806 2.36 24.76 -19.74
CA TRP A 806 2.27 26.14 -20.17
C TRP A 806 3.58 26.61 -20.79
N ILE A 807 3.63 26.64 -22.11
CA ILE A 807 4.80 27.05 -22.89
C ILE A 807 4.72 28.57 -23.11
N VAL A 808 5.86 29.26 -23.02
CA VAL A 808 6.00 30.70 -23.36
C VAL A 808 7.17 30.89 -24.34
N LYS A 809 6.97 31.77 -25.34
CA LYS A 809 7.99 32.07 -26.35
C LYS A 809 8.04 33.56 -26.66
#